data_32ba4ff4890510f15c07fa33e217e9e3
#
_entry.id   32ba4ff4890510f15c07fa33e217e9e3
#
_cell.length_a   1.000
_cell.length_b   1.000
_cell.length_c   1.000
_cell.angle_alpha   90.00
_cell.angle_beta   90.00
_cell.angle_gamma   90.00
#
_symmetry.space_group_name_H-M   'P 1'
#
loop_
_entity.id
_entity.type
_entity.pdbx_description
1 polymer ?
#
loop_
_entity_poly.entity_id
_entity_poly.type
_entity_poly.pdbx_seq_one_letter_code
_entity_poly.pdbx_strand_id
1 'polypeptide(L)'
;MLQQKVLASLEFHKVKEKVMSYTASTLGKERAQDLTPLTDIETIQHLLEEVAEAQDVIRLKGSAPFGGLTDIRRAVKRAEIGSTLSPSELMEIAGLLYAVKNMKHFLTSMYEDGVDIPRLHTYAETLILLPEIRKEIESCIGDNGEVLDHATPTLRSLRIQLRSLESKVRDKLEAMIRSQSASKMLSDTIVTIRNDRFVIPVKQEYRSNYGGIVHDQSSSGATLFIEPQVVVDVNNTLQQTRLKEKQEVEKILQMLTESVSEHIGELLHNVKELQTLDFIFAKAKYAKAEKATKPAVNDQGEIYLKRARHPLLPRDQVVVNDIELGKDFSTIVITGPNTGGKTVTLKTLGLLTLMTQAGLHIPVEEGSEVAVFDQVFADIGDEQSIEQSLSTFSSHMVNIVDILKHLTSNSLVLFDELGAGTDPAEGAALAMSILDEVHQTNARVIATTHYPELKAYGYNREGVTNASVEFDIETLSPTYRLLIGVPGRSNAFEISKRLGLPDHLIDRAKADMHAEHNEVDQMIASLEDSKKQAEEELHETEFYRKEAEKLHKELQRQILEWNEQKEKLLEEAEQKAKEKIEQASKEAEDIIQELRSIKSEHRSFKEHELIDARKRLEEAVPEFDRKKKPEPAKKAVRQLKSGDEVKVLTFGQKGTLLEQTGDKEWSVQMGILKMKVKEKDMEFIKSAPEFKQEKAITAVKGKDYHVSLELDLRGERYENALSRVEKYLDDAVLAGYPRVSIIHGKGTGALRKGVQELLKQHRSVKNARFGEQGEGGSGVTIVELK
;
A
#
# COMPACT_ATOMS: atom_id res chain seq x y z
N MET A 1 -8.92 -20.23 -23.46
CA MET A 1 -9.17 -18.78 -23.61
C MET A 1 -10.27 -18.41 -22.64
N LEU A 2 -10.01 -17.57 -21.66
CA LEU A 2 -10.99 -17.17 -20.65
C LEU A 2 -12.21 -16.52 -21.34
N GLN A 3 -13.41 -16.98 -21.01
CA GLN A 3 -14.63 -16.51 -21.68
C GLN A 3 -14.89 -15.05 -21.35
N GLN A 4 -15.24 -14.23 -22.34
CA GLN A 4 -15.58 -12.80 -22.13
C GLN A 4 -16.72 -12.62 -21.13
N LYS A 5 -17.65 -13.61 -21.04
CA LYS A 5 -18.74 -13.63 -20.07
C LYS A 5 -18.23 -13.60 -18.63
N VAL A 6 -17.17 -14.37 -18.32
CA VAL A 6 -16.57 -14.43 -16.98
C VAL A 6 -15.94 -13.07 -16.59
N LEU A 7 -15.21 -12.44 -17.53
CA LEU A 7 -14.63 -11.13 -17.33
C LEU A 7 -15.69 -10.05 -17.03
N ALA A 8 -16.85 -10.17 -17.67
CA ALA A 8 -17.98 -9.26 -17.45
C ALA A 8 -18.64 -9.51 -16.08
N SER A 9 -18.97 -10.78 -15.75
CA SER A 9 -19.61 -11.17 -14.49
C SER A 9 -18.76 -10.81 -13.26
N LEU A 10 -17.43 -10.95 -13.36
CA LEU A 10 -16.47 -10.57 -12.33
C LEU A 10 -16.05 -9.10 -12.40
N GLU A 11 -16.62 -8.32 -13.31
CA GLU A 11 -16.39 -6.87 -13.45
C GLU A 11 -14.92 -6.49 -13.71
N PHE A 12 -14.13 -7.35 -14.35
CA PHE A 12 -12.71 -7.13 -14.63
C PHE A 12 -12.48 -5.87 -15.49
N HIS A 13 -13.43 -5.49 -16.34
CA HIS A 13 -13.38 -4.25 -17.13
C HIS A 13 -13.24 -3.00 -16.25
N LYS A 14 -13.87 -2.97 -15.06
CA LYS A 14 -13.72 -1.85 -14.11
C LYS A 14 -12.31 -1.75 -13.53
N VAL A 15 -11.63 -2.89 -13.32
CA VAL A 15 -10.22 -2.89 -12.92
C VAL A 15 -9.34 -2.35 -14.04
N LYS A 16 -9.61 -2.74 -15.30
CA LYS A 16 -8.92 -2.17 -16.47
C LYS A 16 -9.08 -0.65 -16.54
N GLU A 17 -10.28 -0.14 -16.37
CA GLU A 17 -10.58 1.31 -16.37
C GLU A 17 -9.79 2.02 -15.25
N LYS A 18 -9.75 1.44 -14.05
CA LYS A 18 -8.92 1.97 -12.96
C LYS A 18 -7.43 2.02 -13.35
N VAL A 19 -6.86 0.95 -13.90
CA VAL A 19 -5.46 0.92 -14.35
C VAL A 19 -5.21 1.95 -15.46
N MET A 20 -6.12 2.07 -16.43
CA MET A 20 -6.05 3.08 -17.50
C MET A 20 -6.00 4.50 -16.96
N SER A 21 -6.64 4.79 -15.83
CA SER A 21 -6.62 6.12 -15.22
C SER A 21 -5.24 6.53 -14.66
N TYR A 22 -4.34 5.56 -14.45
CA TYR A 22 -2.98 5.80 -13.93
C TYR A 22 -1.91 5.89 -15.03
N THR A 23 -2.26 5.65 -16.31
CA THR A 23 -1.32 5.81 -17.42
C THR A 23 -1.00 7.28 -17.66
N ALA A 24 0.22 7.58 -18.10
CA ALA A 24 0.66 8.93 -18.40
C ALA A 24 0.32 9.36 -19.84
N SER A 25 0.11 8.39 -20.77
CA SER A 25 -0.06 8.64 -22.21
C SER A 25 -1.26 7.90 -22.79
N THR A 26 -1.65 8.30 -24.00
CA THR A 26 -2.66 7.59 -24.82
C THR A 26 -2.15 6.20 -25.23
N LEU A 27 -0.85 6.06 -25.46
CA LEU A 27 -0.20 4.78 -25.76
C LEU A 27 -0.32 3.80 -24.60
N GLY A 28 -0.05 4.24 -23.36
CA GLY A 28 -0.23 3.42 -22.17
C GLY A 28 -1.69 3.02 -21.96
N LYS A 29 -2.65 3.92 -22.24
CA LYS A 29 -4.10 3.60 -22.20
C LYS A 29 -4.47 2.49 -23.18
N GLU A 30 -3.99 2.57 -24.40
CA GLU A 30 -4.21 1.53 -25.42
C GLU A 30 -3.71 0.17 -24.93
N ARG A 31 -2.48 0.10 -24.38
CA ARG A 31 -1.90 -1.12 -23.81
C ARG A 31 -2.70 -1.65 -22.62
N ALA A 32 -3.18 -0.77 -21.76
CA ALA A 32 -4.03 -1.14 -20.62
C ALA A 32 -5.41 -1.65 -21.06
N GLN A 33 -5.93 -1.17 -22.19
CA GLN A 33 -7.17 -1.65 -22.78
C GLN A 33 -7.07 -3.10 -23.29
N ASP A 34 -5.88 -3.52 -23.69
CA ASP A 34 -5.60 -4.89 -24.16
C ASP A 34 -5.25 -5.85 -23.00
N LEU A 35 -5.31 -5.39 -21.75
CA LEU A 35 -5.01 -6.22 -20.59
C LEU A 35 -5.97 -7.41 -20.50
N THR A 36 -5.42 -8.61 -20.52
CA THR A 36 -6.15 -9.88 -20.40
C THR A 36 -5.40 -10.83 -19.46
N PRO A 37 -6.12 -11.67 -18.70
CA PRO A 37 -5.49 -12.72 -17.91
C PRO A 37 -4.78 -13.74 -18.79
N LEU A 38 -3.64 -14.24 -18.32
CA LEU A 38 -2.79 -15.25 -18.95
C LEU A 38 -2.87 -16.57 -18.18
N THR A 39 -2.38 -17.64 -18.81
CA THR A 39 -2.35 -18.99 -18.22
C THR A 39 -0.94 -19.56 -18.09
N ASP A 40 0.06 -18.85 -18.59
CA ASP A 40 1.46 -19.23 -18.47
C ASP A 40 2.09 -18.63 -17.21
N ILE A 41 2.46 -19.51 -16.29
CA ILE A 41 2.94 -19.11 -14.95
C ILE A 41 4.25 -18.30 -15.00
N GLU A 42 5.17 -18.65 -15.92
CA GLU A 42 6.44 -17.94 -16.03
C GLU A 42 6.24 -16.50 -16.51
N THR A 43 5.37 -16.32 -17.51
CA THR A 43 5.00 -14.98 -18.00
C THR A 43 4.29 -14.16 -16.92
N ILE A 44 3.35 -14.77 -16.18
CA ILE A 44 2.63 -14.10 -15.08
C ILE A 44 3.62 -13.65 -14.00
N GLN A 45 4.52 -14.52 -13.60
CA GLN A 45 5.55 -14.22 -12.60
C GLN A 45 6.45 -13.08 -13.06
N HIS A 46 6.87 -13.09 -14.32
CA HIS A 46 7.66 -12.00 -14.91
C HIS A 46 6.92 -10.67 -14.86
N LEU A 47 5.63 -10.63 -15.24
CA LEU A 47 4.82 -9.41 -15.19
C LEU A 47 4.60 -8.88 -13.76
N LEU A 48 4.44 -9.78 -12.77
CA LEU A 48 4.32 -9.40 -11.37
C LEU A 48 5.62 -8.80 -10.83
N GLU A 49 6.77 -9.35 -11.23
CA GLU A 49 8.09 -8.82 -10.86
C GLU A 49 8.33 -7.41 -11.45
N GLU A 50 7.97 -7.18 -12.73
CA GLU A 50 8.06 -5.85 -13.34
C GLU A 50 7.29 -4.79 -12.54
N VAL A 51 6.09 -5.16 -12.05
CA VAL A 51 5.29 -4.27 -11.22
C VAL A 51 5.94 -4.03 -9.85
N ALA A 52 6.57 -5.05 -9.26
CA ALA A 52 7.29 -4.93 -8.00
C ALA A 52 8.48 -3.97 -8.13
N GLU A 53 9.31 -4.13 -9.17
CA GLU A 53 10.42 -3.22 -9.48
C GLU A 53 9.93 -1.77 -9.68
N ALA A 54 8.83 -1.59 -10.43
CA ALA A 54 8.25 -0.27 -10.64
C ALA A 54 7.67 0.36 -9.36
N GLN A 55 7.14 -0.45 -8.43
CA GLN A 55 6.73 0.03 -7.11
C GLN A 55 7.91 0.53 -6.28
N ASP A 56 9.06 -0.16 -6.33
CA ASP A 56 10.28 0.26 -5.66
C ASP A 56 10.81 1.58 -6.23
N VAL A 57 10.78 1.74 -7.56
CA VAL A 57 11.10 3.01 -8.23
C VAL A 57 10.18 4.13 -7.73
N ILE A 58 8.85 3.91 -7.70
CA ILE A 58 7.87 4.90 -7.23
C ILE A 58 8.07 5.22 -5.74
N ARG A 59 8.47 4.26 -4.94
CA ARG A 59 8.75 4.45 -3.50
C ARG A 59 9.96 5.34 -3.28
N LEU A 60 11.03 5.18 -4.07
CA LEU A 60 12.30 5.89 -3.91
C LEU A 60 12.32 7.27 -4.56
N LYS A 61 11.77 7.42 -5.76
CA LYS A 61 11.86 8.64 -6.59
C LYS A 61 10.50 9.32 -6.87
N GLY A 62 9.39 8.70 -6.48
CA GLY A 62 8.03 9.26 -6.62
C GLY A 62 7.37 8.97 -7.97
N SER A 63 7.96 9.33 -9.10
CA SER A 63 7.38 9.11 -10.43
C SER A 63 8.45 8.97 -11.51
N ALA A 64 8.18 8.16 -12.53
CA ALA A 64 9.02 8.05 -13.70
C ALA A 64 8.74 9.21 -14.69
N PRO A 65 9.76 9.66 -15.48
CA PRO A 65 9.67 10.82 -16.35
C PRO A 65 9.05 10.48 -17.71
N PHE A 66 7.71 10.50 -17.82
CA PHE A 66 6.98 10.29 -19.08
C PHE A 66 6.65 11.58 -19.83
N GLY A 67 7.20 12.74 -19.44
CA GLY A 67 6.98 14.00 -20.13
C GLY A 67 7.47 13.94 -21.58
N GLY A 68 6.61 14.34 -22.54
CA GLY A 68 6.90 14.30 -23.97
C GLY A 68 6.49 13.01 -24.69
N LEU A 69 5.96 12.02 -23.99
CA LEU A 69 5.46 10.78 -24.60
C LEU A 69 4.13 11.03 -25.33
N THR A 70 4.23 11.13 -26.66
CA THR A 70 3.09 11.30 -27.58
C THR A 70 3.04 10.17 -28.60
N ASP A 71 1.88 9.95 -29.21
CA ASP A 71 1.72 8.92 -30.26
C ASP A 71 2.15 9.46 -31.61
N ILE A 72 3.37 9.16 -32.00
CA ILE A 72 3.97 9.59 -33.29
C ILE A 72 3.77 8.58 -34.43
N ARG A 73 3.11 7.45 -34.21
CA ARG A 73 2.98 6.38 -35.22
C ARG A 73 2.37 6.85 -36.51
N ARG A 74 1.41 7.79 -36.47
CA ARG A 74 0.79 8.39 -37.66
C ARG A 74 1.77 9.31 -38.41
N ALA A 75 2.52 10.13 -37.70
CA ALA A 75 3.53 11.01 -38.27
C ALA A 75 4.65 10.21 -38.92
N VAL A 76 5.19 9.20 -38.24
CA VAL A 76 6.21 8.30 -38.76
C VAL A 76 5.74 7.58 -40.03
N LYS A 77 4.49 7.08 -40.06
CA LYS A 77 3.90 6.43 -41.24
C LYS A 77 3.74 7.40 -42.40
N ARG A 78 3.45 8.67 -42.16
CA ARG A 78 3.42 9.71 -43.19
C ARG A 78 4.81 10.01 -43.75
N ALA A 79 5.83 10.07 -42.89
CA ALA A 79 7.22 10.22 -43.33
C ALA A 79 7.66 9.03 -44.20
N GLU A 80 7.27 7.80 -43.86
CA GLU A 80 7.57 6.59 -44.61
C GLU A 80 7.10 6.64 -46.08
N ILE A 81 5.93 7.24 -46.31
CA ILE A 81 5.35 7.38 -47.65
C ILE A 81 5.79 8.67 -48.35
N GLY A 82 6.77 9.38 -47.80
CA GLY A 82 7.35 10.62 -48.41
C GLY A 82 6.51 11.88 -48.23
N SER A 83 5.51 11.89 -47.33
CA SER A 83 4.70 13.08 -47.01
C SER A 83 5.45 13.98 -46.03
N THR A 84 5.62 15.26 -46.36
CA THR A 84 6.23 16.23 -45.46
C THR A 84 5.47 16.36 -44.13
N LEU A 85 6.18 16.30 -43.04
CA LEU A 85 5.62 16.46 -41.67
C LEU A 85 5.46 17.96 -41.36
N SER A 86 4.41 18.24 -40.58
CA SER A 86 4.21 19.58 -40.02
C SER A 86 5.19 19.87 -38.88
N PRO A 87 5.42 21.15 -38.55
CA PRO A 87 6.25 21.51 -37.42
C PRO A 87 5.81 20.90 -36.11
N SER A 88 4.50 20.79 -35.88
CA SER A 88 3.97 20.16 -34.67
C SER A 88 4.27 18.66 -34.59
N GLU A 89 4.14 17.91 -35.70
CA GLU A 89 4.48 16.49 -35.75
C GLU A 89 5.98 16.25 -35.52
N LEU A 90 6.83 17.10 -36.05
CA LEU A 90 8.29 17.05 -35.81
C LEU A 90 8.61 17.34 -34.33
N MET A 91 7.95 18.31 -33.72
CA MET A 91 8.11 18.58 -32.27
C MET A 91 7.60 17.45 -31.38
N GLU A 92 6.53 16.74 -31.76
CA GLU A 92 6.09 15.53 -31.09
C GLU A 92 7.16 14.42 -31.14
N ILE A 93 7.85 14.27 -32.30
CA ILE A 93 8.98 13.34 -32.44
C ILE A 93 10.13 13.75 -31.53
N ALA A 94 10.52 15.03 -31.54
CA ALA A 94 11.57 15.56 -30.66
C ALA A 94 11.21 15.35 -29.17
N GLY A 95 9.92 15.55 -28.80
CA GLY A 95 9.40 15.29 -27.47
C GLY A 95 9.52 13.83 -27.07
N LEU A 96 9.18 12.89 -27.97
CA LEU A 96 9.37 11.45 -27.73
C LEU A 96 10.85 11.12 -27.50
N LEU A 97 11.77 11.63 -28.33
CA LEU A 97 13.22 11.41 -28.20
C LEU A 97 13.77 11.98 -26.88
N TYR A 98 13.19 13.09 -26.42
CA TYR A 98 13.48 13.63 -25.09
C TYR A 98 13.02 12.68 -23.98
N ALA A 99 11.79 12.14 -24.07
CA ALA A 99 11.27 11.16 -23.13
C ALA A 99 12.13 9.88 -23.09
N VAL A 100 12.54 9.37 -24.27
CA VAL A 100 13.47 8.23 -24.39
C VAL A 100 14.76 8.47 -23.62
N LYS A 101 15.41 9.62 -23.88
CA LYS A 101 16.66 9.98 -23.20
C LYS A 101 16.50 10.03 -21.68
N ASN A 102 15.46 10.71 -21.22
CA ASN A 102 15.24 10.89 -19.79
C ASN A 102 14.90 9.56 -19.11
N MET A 103 14.06 8.72 -19.73
CA MET A 103 13.69 7.42 -19.18
C MET A 103 14.90 6.48 -19.11
N LYS A 104 15.70 6.41 -20.18
CA LYS A 104 16.93 5.62 -20.20
C LYS A 104 17.88 6.05 -19.10
N HIS A 105 18.19 7.33 -19.00
CA HIS A 105 19.07 7.86 -17.96
C HIS A 105 18.52 7.61 -16.56
N PHE A 106 17.23 7.81 -16.37
CA PHE A 106 16.56 7.62 -15.06
C PHE A 106 16.68 6.17 -14.55
N LEU A 107 16.33 5.19 -15.39
CA LEU A 107 16.39 3.76 -14.99
C LEU A 107 17.83 3.27 -14.86
N THR A 108 18.73 3.68 -15.76
CA THR A 108 20.17 3.31 -15.69
C THR A 108 20.81 3.87 -14.42
N SER A 109 20.59 5.15 -14.11
CA SER A 109 21.10 5.76 -12.87
C SER A 109 20.59 5.05 -11.62
N MET A 110 19.32 4.65 -11.56
CA MET A 110 18.79 3.91 -10.41
C MET A 110 19.43 2.54 -10.25
N TYR A 111 19.64 1.83 -11.33
CA TYR A 111 20.31 0.54 -11.31
C TYR A 111 21.78 0.67 -10.86
N GLU A 112 22.52 1.70 -11.37
CA GLU A 112 23.88 2.01 -10.94
C GLU A 112 23.96 2.44 -9.46
N ASP A 113 22.93 3.13 -8.95
CA ASP A 113 22.77 3.49 -7.53
C ASP A 113 22.48 2.25 -6.63
N GLY A 114 22.40 1.03 -7.20
CA GLY A 114 22.21 -0.23 -6.47
C GLY A 114 20.75 -0.57 -6.18
N VAL A 115 19.78 0.02 -6.87
CA VAL A 115 18.38 -0.38 -6.77
C VAL A 115 18.16 -1.66 -7.60
N ASP A 116 17.56 -2.67 -7.01
CA ASP A 116 17.32 -3.98 -7.66
C ASP A 116 16.14 -3.90 -8.63
N ILE A 117 16.42 -3.49 -9.88
CA ILE A 117 15.45 -3.34 -10.96
C ILE A 117 15.95 -3.94 -12.29
N PRO A 118 16.37 -5.21 -12.32
CA PRO A 118 17.02 -5.81 -13.50
C PRO A 118 16.11 -5.81 -14.73
N ARG A 119 14.80 -6.05 -14.57
CA ARG A 119 13.84 -6.08 -15.69
C ARG A 119 13.62 -4.70 -16.28
N LEU A 120 13.39 -3.69 -15.43
CA LEU A 120 13.25 -2.31 -15.89
C LEU A 120 14.54 -1.76 -16.50
N HIS A 121 15.69 -2.20 -16.01
CA HIS A 121 16.99 -1.86 -16.61
C HIS A 121 17.13 -2.48 -18.01
N THR A 122 16.66 -3.70 -18.24
CA THR A 122 16.64 -4.31 -19.58
C THR A 122 15.85 -3.44 -20.58
N TYR A 123 14.69 -2.91 -20.19
CA TYR A 123 13.96 -1.96 -21.04
C TYR A 123 14.75 -0.68 -21.29
N ALA A 124 15.49 -0.18 -20.31
CA ALA A 124 16.35 1.00 -20.51
C ALA A 124 17.49 0.72 -21.52
N GLU A 125 18.05 -0.48 -21.49
CA GLU A 125 19.10 -0.88 -22.47
C GLU A 125 18.58 -0.93 -23.91
N THR A 126 17.35 -1.42 -24.12
CA THR A 126 16.74 -1.51 -25.45
C THR A 126 16.35 -0.16 -26.04
N LEU A 127 16.16 0.89 -25.21
CA LEU A 127 15.88 2.24 -25.71
C LEU A 127 17.01 2.80 -26.55
N ILE A 128 16.71 3.23 -27.76
CA ILE A 128 17.65 3.73 -28.76
C ILE A 128 17.69 5.26 -28.72
N LEU A 129 18.87 5.82 -28.46
CA LEU A 129 19.09 7.26 -28.45
C LEU A 129 19.36 7.79 -29.87
N LEU A 130 18.61 8.78 -30.28
CA LEU A 130 18.76 9.47 -31.57
C LEU A 130 18.98 10.98 -31.34
N PRO A 131 20.12 11.38 -30.72
CA PRO A 131 20.36 12.75 -30.31
C PRO A 131 20.50 13.71 -31.51
N GLU A 132 20.98 13.24 -32.66
CA GLU A 132 21.21 14.08 -33.84
C GLU A 132 19.87 14.57 -34.43
N ILE A 133 18.93 13.67 -34.66
CA ILE A 133 17.57 14.00 -35.15
C ILE A 133 16.89 15.01 -34.23
N ARG A 134 16.98 14.76 -32.94
CA ARG A 134 16.39 15.67 -31.94
C ARG A 134 17.00 17.08 -32.06
N LYS A 135 18.32 17.17 -32.12
CA LYS A 135 19.03 18.48 -32.27
C LYS A 135 18.66 19.16 -33.55
N GLU A 136 18.61 18.44 -34.69
CA GLU A 136 18.20 18.98 -35.98
C GLU A 136 16.80 19.60 -35.90
N ILE A 137 15.81 18.88 -35.34
CA ILE A 137 14.46 19.39 -35.18
C ILE A 137 14.44 20.61 -34.26
N GLU A 138 15.02 20.53 -33.05
CA GLU A 138 15.04 21.63 -32.07
C GLU A 138 15.81 22.87 -32.59
N SER A 139 16.79 22.69 -33.47
CA SER A 139 17.51 23.83 -34.09
C SER A 139 16.70 24.56 -35.16
N CYS A 140 15.74 23.87 -35.79
CA CYS A 140 14.95 24.43 -36.89
C CYS A 140 13.55 24.85 -36.47
N ILE A 141 12.96 24.22 -35.42
CA ILE A 141 11.58 24.43 -34.98
C ILE A 141 11.54 24.90 -33.52
N GLY A 142 10.79 25.97 -33.26
CA GLY A 142 10.58 26.50 -31.92
C GLY A 142 9.45 25.81 -31.17
N ASP A 143 9.41 26.06 -29.86
CA ASP A 143 8.42 25.44 -28.91
C ASP A 143 6.96 25.73 -29.30
N ASN A 144 6.69 26.82 -30.01
CA ASN A 144 5.36 27.19 -30.51
C ASN A 144 4.98 26.50 -31.83
N GLY A 145 5.85 25.66 -32.38
CA GLY A 145 5.66 25.01 -33.68
C GLY A 145 5.91 25.92 -34.88
N GLU A 146 6.68 27.00 -34.72
CA GLU A 146 7.17 27.81 -35.83
C GLU A 146 8.55 27.38 -36.30
N VAL A 147 8.83 27.51 -37.60
CA VAL A 147 10.19 27.36 -38.11
C VAL A 147 11.00 28.59 -37.73
N LEU A 148 12.11 28.39 -37.04
CA LEU A 148 12.92 29.45 -36.47
C LEU A 148 13.65 30.26 -37.55
N ASP A 149 13.85 31.55 -37.32
CA ASP A 149 14.57 32.45 -38.29
C ASP A 149 15.97 31.96 -38.62
N HIS A 150 16.63 31.28 -37.70
CA HIS A 150 18.00 30.78 -37.84
C HIS A 150 18.10 29.33 -38.34
N ALA A 151 16.96 28.67 -38.65
CA ALA A 151 16.95 27.30 -39.17
C ALA A 151 17.85 27.13 -40.40
N THR A 152 17.82 28.11 -41.33
CA THR A 152 18.83 28.23 -42.42
C THR A 152 19.26 29.67 -42.58
N PRO A 153 20.51 29.92 -43.09
CA PRO A 153 20.96 31.28 -43.44
C PRO A 153 20.06 31.94 -44.48
N THR A 154 19.51 31.15 -45.42
CA THR A 154 18.58 31.61 -46.47
C THR A 154 17.29 32.12 -45.88
N LEU A 155 16.64 31.34 -44.98
CA LEU A 155 15.38 31.73 -44.33
C LEU A 155 15.55 33.02 -43.50
N ARG A 156 16.67 33.12 -42.77
CA ARG A 156 17.00 34.33 -42.01
C ARG A 156 17.10 35.56 -42.91
N SER A 157 17.80 35.45 -44.05
CA SER A 157 17.94 36.54 -45.01
C SER A 157 16.57 36.93 -45.56
N LEU A 158 15.75 35.96 -45.99
CA LEU A 158 14.43 36.22 -46.56
C LEU A 158 13.50 36.92 -45.54
N ARG A 159 13.49 36.50 -44.27
CA ARG A 159 12.67 37.12 -43.23
C ARG A 159 13.14 38.54 -42.86
N ILE A 160 14.46 38.80 -42.88
CA ILE A 160 15.00 40.16 -42.72
C ILE A 160 14.54 41.03 -43.90
N GLN A 161 14.62 40.51 -45.14
CA GLN A 161 14.17 41.21 -46.35
C GLN A 161 12.65 41.49 -46.29
N LEU A 162 11.82 40.53 -45.87
CA LEU A 162 10.39 40.70 -45.70
C LEU A 162 10.04 41.83 -44.72
N ARG A 163 10.65 41.85 -43.55
CA ARG A 163 10.47 42.92 -42.55
C ARG A 163 10.86 44.28 -43.11
N SER A 164 11.98 44.37 -43.88
CA SER A 164 12.41 45.60 -44.50
C SER A 164 11.45 46.09 -45.58
N LEU A 165 10.91 45.16 -46.41
CA LEU A 165 9.95 45.49 -47.46
C LEU A 165 8.60 45.91 -46.85
N GLU A 166 8.13 45.24 -45.85
CA GLU A 166 6.89 45.58 -45.12
C GLU A 166 6.96 46.99 -44.49
N SER A 167 8.11 47.30 -43.84
CA SER A 167 8.34 48.65 -43.33
C SER A 167 8.30 49.68 -44.42
N LYS A 168 9.02 49.44 -45.55
CA LYS A 168 9.04 50.37 -46.71
C LYS A 168 7.66 50.61 -47.30
N VAL A 169 6.82 49.60 -47.45
CA VAL A 169 5.45 49.73 -47.93
C VAL A 169 4.63 50.56 -46.95
N ARG A 170 4.72 50.23 -45.65
CA ARG A 170 3.96 50.92 -44.61
C ARG A 170 4.36 52.38 -44.50
N ASP A 171 5.67 52.70 -44.51
CA ASP A 171 6.17 54.08 -44.43
C ASP A 171 5.67 54.93 -45.61
N LYS A 172 5.68 54.36 -46.85
CA LYS A 172 5.16 55.03 -48.02
C LYS A 172 3.66 55.28 -47.95
N LEU A 173 2.89 54.29 -47.51
CA LEU A 173 1.43 54.42 -47.38
C LEU A 173 1.07 55.36 -46.21
N GLU A 174 1.77 55.34 -45.09
CA GLU A 174 1.58 56.27 -43.99
C GLU A 174 1.85 57.70 -44.39
N ALA A 175 2.90 57.97 -45.16
CA ALA A 175 3.18 59.29 -45.69
C ALA A 175 2.02 59.77 -46.56
N MET A 176 1.39 58.89 -47.35
CA MET A 176 0.24 59.24 -48.19
C MET A 176 -1.02 59.54 -47.37
N ILE A 177 -1.33 58.76 -46.35
CA ILE A 177 -2.54 58.96 -45.52
C ILE A 177 -2.42 60.15 -44.59
N ARG A 178 -1.20 60.60 -44.23
CA ARG A 178 -0.93 61.79 -43.40
C ARG A 178 -0.93 63.11 -44.21
N SER A 179 -1.06 63.06 -45.57
CA SER A 179 -1.08 64.30 -46.39
C SER A 179 -2.33 65.13 -46.11
N GLN A 180 -2.25 66.47 -46.25
CA GLN A 180 -3.39 67.38 -45.99
C GLN A 180 -4.62 67.09 -46.86
N SER A 181 -4.46 66.53 -48.03
CA SER A 181 -5.52 66.13 -48.95
C SER A 181 -6.18 64.74 -48.59
N ALA A 182 -5.49 63.94 -47.84
CA ALA A 182 -5.90 62.54 -47.58
C ALA A 182 -7.29 62.46 -46.86
N SER A 183 -7.55 63.34 -45.88
CA SER A 183 -8.81 63.35 -45.13
C SER A 183 -10.06 63.56 -46.01
N LYS A 184 -9.92 64.19 -47.17
CA LYS A 184 -11.02 64.37 -48.17
C LYS A 184 -11.18 63.17 -49.07
N MET A 185 -10.09 62.52 -49.46
CA MET A 185 -10.05 61.47 -50.49
C MET A 185 -10.16 60.07 -49.95
N LEU A 186 -9.78 59.84 -48.71
CA LEU A 186 -9.86 58.53 -48.05
C LEU A 186 -11.20 58.40 -47.29
N SER A 187 -11.71 57.21 -47.26
CA SER A 187 -12.85 56.84 -46.41
C SER A 187 -12.43 56.69 -44.95
N ASP A 188 -11.20 56.23 -44.72
CA ASP A 188 -10.55 56.11 -43.45
C ASP A 188 -9.01 56.34 -43.61
N THR A 189 -8.33 56.86 -42.60
CA THR A 189 -6.87 57.14 -42.64
C THR A 189 -6.05 56.00 -42.08
N ILE A 190 -6.30 54.77 -42.59
CA ILE A 190 -5.63 53.52 -42.18
C ILE A 190 -4.97 52.83 -43.37
N VAL A 191 -3.89 52.11 -43.07
CA VAL A 191 -3.31 51.11 -43.98
C VAL A 191 -3.89 49.76 -43.63
N THR A 192 -4.45 49.05 -44.60
CA THR A 192 -5.05 47.72 -44.42
C THR A 192 -4.47 46.73 -45.40
N ILE A 193 -4.78 45.43 -45.24
CA ILE A 193 -4.38 44.36 -46.14
C ILE A 193 -5.60 43.79 -46.84
N ARG A 194 -5.56 43.65 -48.15
CA ARG A 194 -6.54 42.94 -48.97
C ARG A 194 -5.81 42.04 -49.95
N ASN A 195 -6.23 40.80 -50.07
CA ASN A 195 -5.60 39.83 -50.97
C ASN A 195 -4.06 39.80 -50.78
N ASP A 196 -3.59 39.79 -49.52
CA ASP A 196 -2.17 39.81 -49.11
C ASP A 196 -1.40 41.04 -49.58
N ARG A 197 -2.08 42.12 -49.96
CA ARG A 197 -1.47 43.39 -50.41
C ARG A 197 -1.79 44.53 -49.44
N PHE A 198 -0.84 45.35 -49.17
CA PHE A 198 -1.05 46.59 -48.42
C PHE A 198 -1.77 47.61 -49.32
N VAL A 199 -2.93 48.08 -48.84
CA VAL A 199 -3.84 48.96 -49.56
C VAL A 199 -4.33 50.09 -48.65
N ILE A 200 -4.89 51.16 -49.26
CA ILE A 200 -5.57 52.23 -48.54
C ILE A 200 -7.05 52.36 -49.01
N PRO A 201 -7.99 52.70 -48.10
CA PRO A 201 -9.41 52.82 -48.44
C PRO A 201 -9.68 54.19 -49.03
N VAL A 202 -9.89 54.26 -50.36
CA VAL A 202 -10.09 55.48 -51.15
C VAL A 202 -11.58 55.57 -51.52
N LYS A 203 -12.18 56.76 -51.41
CA LYS A 203 -13.54 56.99 -51.90
C LYS A 203 -13.55 56.86 -53.40
N GLN A 204 -14.60 56.25 -53.98
CA GLN A 204 -14.68 55.92 -55.42
C GLN A 204 -14.41 57.09 -56.33
N GLU A 205 -14.86 58.30 -55.97
CA GLU A 205 -14.71 59.57 -56.75
C GLU A 205 -13.23 60.03 -56.88
N TYR A 206 -12.33 59.59 -55.98
CA TYR A 206 -10.91 59.97 -55.97
C TYR A 206 -10.00 58.84 -56.44
N ARG A 207 -10.51 57.80 -57.09
CA ARG A 207 -9.72 56.64 -57.56
C ARG A 207 -8.55 57.11 -58.46
N SER A 208 -8.77 58.09 -59.40
CA SER A 208 -7.78 58.58 -60.31
C SER A 208 -6.58 59.31 -59.68
N ASN A 209 -6.79 59.83 -58.48
CA ASN A 209 -5.75 60.59 -57.76
C ASN A 209 -4.61 59.70 -57.18
N TYR A 210 -4.89 58.45 -56.87
CA TYR A 210 -3.94 57.50 -56.29
C TYR A 210 -3.40 56.52 -57.33
N GLY A 211 -4.10 56.34 -58.48
CA GLY A 211 -3.68 55.37 -59.51
C GLY A 211 -3.58 53.94 -58.88
N GLY A 212 -2.90 53.03 -59.61
CA GLY A 212 -2.63 51.69 -59.08
C GLY A 212 -3.77 50.68 -59.25
N ILE A 213 -3.78 49.68 -58.41
CA ILE A 213 -4.67 48.47 -58.56
C ILE A 213 -5.72 48.46 -57.48
N VAL A 214 -6.99 48.22 -57.85
CA VAL A 214 -8.09 47.98 -56.92
C VAL A 214 -8.12 46.50 -56.56
N HIS A 215 -7.99 46.19 -55.29
CA HIS A 215 -8.01 44.79 -54.77
C HIS A 215 -9.37 44.39 -54.21
N ASP A 216 -10.15 45.34 -53.71
CA ASP A 216 -11.43 45.09 -53.09
C ASP A 216 -12.29 46.35 -53.10
N GLN A 217 -13.60 46.20 -52.83
CA GLN A 217 -14.51 47.33 -52.63
C GLN A 217 -15.49 47.07 -51.45
N SER A 218 -15.94 48.13 -50.82
CA SER A 218 -16.96 48.02 -49.80
C SER A 218 -18.27 47.50 -50.39
N SER A 219 -19.13 46.89 -49.55
CA SER A 219 -20.44 46.35 -49.96
C SER A 219 -21.34 47.38 -50.61
N SER A 220 -21.20 48.69 -50.31
CA SER A 220 -21.90 49.82 -50.94
C SER A 220 -21.23 50.33 -52.23
N GLY A 221 -20.03 49.85 -52.55
CA GLY A 221 -19.22 50.37 -53.65
C GLY A 221 -18.58 51.75 -53.41
N ALA A 222 -18.89 52.41 -52.32
CA ALA A 222 -18.44 53.79 -52.03
C ALA A 222 -16.95 53.88 -51.66
N THR A 223 -16.31 52.80 -51.22
CA THR A 223 -14.89 52.73 -50.83
C THR A 223 -14.19 51.67 -51.65
N LEU A 224 -13.10 52.04 -52.27
CA LEU A 224 -12.23 51.12 -53.01
C LEU A 224 -10.94 50.92 -52.20
N PHE A 225 -10.53 49.68 -52.03
CA PHE A 225 -9.27 49.32 -51.44
C PHE A 225 -8.20 49.28 -52.54
N ILE A 226 -7.43 50.37 -52.61
CA ILE A 226 -6.48 50.58 -53.69
C ILE A 226 -5.08 50.32 -53.20
N GLU A 227 -4.29 49.58 -53.99
CA GLU A 227 -2.83 49.54 -53.92
C GLU A 227 -2.31 50.69 -54.74
N PRO A 228 -1.81 51.78 -54.16
CA PRO A 228 -1.31 52.92 -54.93
C PRO A 228 -0.13 52.55 -55.80
N GLN A 229 -0.03 53.17 -56.96
CA GLN A 229 1.08 52.93 -57.97
C GLN A 229 2.47 52.97 -57.34
N VAL A 230 2.70 53.87 -56.37
CA VAL A 230 3.98 54.05 -55.65
C VAL A 230 4.46 52.84 -54.87
N VAL A 231 3.55 51.93 -54.47
CA VAL A 231 3.90 50.74 -53.69
C VAL A 231 3.73 49.44 -54.48
N VAL A 232 3.21 49.45 -55.70
CA VAL A 232 2.94 48.22 -56.50
C VAL A 232 4.24 47.38 -56.67
N ASP A 233 5.35 47.96 -57.00
CA ASP A 233 6.59 47.22 -57.21
C ASP A 233 7.17 46.65 -55.92
N VAL A 234 7.01 47.38 -54.80
CA VAL A 234 7.48 46.92 -53.51
C VAL A 234 6.60 45.80 -53.01
N ASN A 235 5.28 45.91 -53.18
CA ASN A 235 4.31 44.85 -52.88
C ASN A 235 4.54 43.59 -53.76
N ASN A 236 4.87 43.76 -55.04
CA ASN A 236 5.24 42.63 -55.90
C ASN A 236 6.50 41.92 -55.40
N THR A 237 7.53 42.68 -55.02
CA THR A 237 8.76 42.13 -54.46
C THR A 237 8.48 41.45 -53.12
N LEU A 238 7.61 42.02 -52.30
CA LEU A 238 7.17 41.45 -51.02
C LEU A 238 6.51 40.07 -51.23
N GLN A 239 5.58 39.98 -52.19
CA GLN A 239 4.91 38.71 -52.50
C GLN A 239 5.87 37.65 -53.05
N GLN A 240 6.79 38.05 -53.95
CA GLN A 240 7.82 37.11 -54.42
C GLN A 240 8.72 36.61 -53.28
N THR A 241 9.06 37.48 -52.35
CA THR A 241 9.91 37.13 -51.20
C THR A 241 9.13 36.21 -50.23
N ARG A 242 7.84 36.43 -50.02
CA ARG A 242 6.95 35.52 -49.25
C ARG A 242 6.87 34.14 -49.87
N LEU A 243 6.73 34.05 -51.21
CA LEU A 243 6.73 32.75 -51.89
C LEU A 243 8.06 32.00 -51.69
N LYS A 244 9.19 32.72 -51.78
CA LYS A 244 10.52 32.15 -51.56
C LYS A 244 10.68 31.68 -50.08
N GLU A 245 10.18 32.48 -49.14
CA GLU A 245 10.18 32.10 -47.70
C GLU A 245 9.38 30.84 -47.47
N LYS A 246 8.16 30.76 -48.04
CA LYS A 246 7.33 29.57 -47.97
C LYS A 246 8.01 28.32 -48.56
N GLN A 247 8.63 28.46 -49.74
CA GLN A 247 9.38 27.37 -50.37
C GLN A 247 10.57 26.92 -49.53
N GLU A 248 11.29 27.88 -48.90
CA GLU A 248 12.41 27.55 -48.02
C GLU A 248 11.94 26.83 -46.75
N VAL A 249 10.78 27.22 -46.16
CA VAL A 249 10.17 26.53 -45.05
C VAL A 249 9.79 25.11 -45.45
N GLU A 250 9.12 24.92 -46.60
CA GLU A 250 8.75 23.60 -47.11
C GLU A 250 9.98 22.71 -47.31
N LYS A 251 11.10 23.26 -47.83
CA LYS A 251 12.35 22.54 -47.98
C LYS A 251 12.98 22.12 -46.68
N ILE A 252 12.94 22.99 -45.64
CA ILE A 252 13.43 22.67 -44.30
C ILE A 252 12.61 21.53 -43.71
N LEU A 253 11.27 21.58 -43.78
CA LEU A 253 10.39 20.55 -43.28
C LEU A 253 10.59 19.21 -44.02
N GLN A 254 10.82 19.27 -45.36
CA GLN A 254 11.14 18.09 -46.13
C GLN A 254 12.45 17.43 -45.68
N MET A 255 13.52 18.22 -45.52
CA MET A 255 14.82 17.73 -45.04
C MET A 255 14.69 17.06 -43.64
N LEU A 256 13.98 17.67 -42.70
CA LEU A 256 13.75 17.09 -41.39
C LEU A 256 12.90 15.81 -41.49
N THR A 257 11.93 15.76 -42.40
CA THR A 257 11.13 14.58 -42.64
C THR A 257 11.95 13.41 -43.20
N GLU A 258 12.88 13.70 -44.12
CA GLU A 258 13.83 12.75 -44.70
C GLU A 258 14.71 12.15 -43.56
N SER A 259 15.28 12.99 -42.70
CA SER A 259 16.06 12.56 -41.53
C SER A 259 15.23 11.65 -40.58
N VAL A 260 13.97 11.96 -40.34
CA VAL A 260 13.03 11.10 -39.56
C VAL A 260 12.78 9.78 -40.29
N SER A 261 12.61 9.80 -41.63
CA SER A 261 12.30 8.62 -42.43
C SER A 261 13.41 7.56 -42.44
N GLU A 262 14.66 7.97 -42.26
CA GLU A 262 15.80 7.06 -42.15
C GLU A 262 15.80 6.21 -40.87
N HIS A 263 15.03 6.63 -39.82
CA HIS A 263 15.07 6.03 -38.48
C HIS A 263 13.68 5.54 -38.01
N ILE A 264 12.81 5.19 -38.93
CA ILE A 264 11.42 4.71 -38.63
C ILE A 264 11.43 3.51 -37.69
N GLY A 265 12.31 2.53 -37.94
CA GLY A 265 12.39 1.32 -37.13
C GLY A 265 12.70 1.62 -35.67
N GLU A 266 13.69 2.44 -35.42
CA GLU A 266 14.14 2.84 -34.07
C GLU A 266 13.09 3.70 -33.36
N LEU A 267 12.43 4.59 -34.08
CA LEU A 267 11.34 5.41 -33.52
C LEU A 267 10.15 4.57 -33.09
N LEU A 268 9.70 3.62 -33.92
CA LEU A 268 8.60 2.73 -33.60
C LEU A 268 8.96 1.75 -32.48
N HIS A 269 10.21 1.28 -32.43
CA HIS A 269 10.72 0.48 -31.33
C HIS A 269 10.65 1.27 -30.02
N ASN A 270 11.16 2.49 -29.98
CA ASN A 270 11.12 3.36 -28.81
C ASN A 270 9.67 3.63 -28.34
N VAL A 271 8.73 3.85 -29.27
CA VAL A 271 7.30 4.00 -28.95
C VAL A 271 6.78 2.76 -28.21
N LYS A 272 7.10 1.56 -28.71
CA LYS A 272 6.65 0.29 -28.11
C LYS A 272 7.23 0.08 -26.71
N GLU A 273 8.52 0.36 -26.53
CA GLU A 273 9.19 0.20 -25.23
C GLU A 273 8.64 1.20 -24.20
N LEU A 274 8.49 2.49 -24.58
CA LEU A 274 7.90 3.48 -23.69
C LEU A 274 6.41 3.22 -23.39
N GLN A 275 5.66 2.70 -24.34
CA GLN A 275 4.27 2.23 -24.14
C GLN A 275 4.21 1.14 -23.07
N THR A 276 5.13 0.17 -23.14
CA THR A 276 5.22 -0.93 -22.18
C THR A 276 5.61 -0.41 -20.79
N LEU A 277 6.61 0.46 -20.72
CA LEU A 277 7.03 1.08 -19.46
C LEU A 277 5.89 1.92 -18.83
N ASP A 278 5.18 2.75 -19.61
CA ASP A 278 4.04 3.52 -19.09
C ASP A 278 2.97 2.61 -18.50
N PHE A 279 2.70 1.47 -19.16
CA PHE A 279 1.74 0.49 -18.66
C PHE A 279 2.23 -0.21 -17.37
N ILE A 280 3.52 -0.61 -17.27
CA ILE A 280 4.09 -1.19 -16.05
C ILE A 280 3.99 -0.19 -14.89
N PHE A 281 4.36 1.06 -15.12
CA PHE A 281 4.25 2.11 -14.10
C PHE A 281 2.80 2.45 -13.74
N ALA A 282 1.86 2.32 -14.67
CA ALA A 282 0.43 2.47 -14.38
C ALA A 282 -0.08 1.37 -13.45
N LYS A 283 0.31 0.09 -13.69
CA LYS A 283 0.03 -1.03 -12.79
C LYS A 283 0.63 -0.81 -11.40
N ALA A 284 1.87 -0.32 -11.32
CA ALA A 284 2.53 -0.04 -10.05
C ALA A 284 1.86 1.13 -9.27
N LYS A 285 1.44 2.20 -9.96
CA LYS A 285 0.66 3.30 -9.34
C LYS A 285 -0.69 2.80 -8.83
N TYR A 286 -1.39 1.98 -9.61
CA TYR A 286 -2.62 1.33 -9.18
C TYR A 286 -2.40 0.48 -7.92
N ALA A 287 -1.37 -0.37 -7.93
CA ALA A 287 -1.00 -1.20 -6.79
C ALA A 287 -0.70 -0.36 -5.53
N LYS A 288 0.05 0.73 -5.66
CA LYS A 288 0.29 1.69 -4.57
C LYS A 288 -1.01 2.33 -4.07
N ALA A 289 -1.88 2.76 -4.98
CA ALA A 289 -3.17 3.35 -4.66
C ALA A 289 -4.08 2.38 -3.92
N GLU A 290 -4.14 1.12 -4.29
CA GLU A 290 -4.95 0.09 -3.62
C GLU A 290 -4.23 -0.60 -2.45
N LYS A 291 -2.97 -0.23 -2.10
CA LYS A 291 -2.08 -0.96 -1.16
C LYS A 291 -2.06 -2.46 -1.49
N ALA A 292 -1.93 -2.76 -2.75
CA ALA A 292 -1.85 -4.11 -3.27
C ALA A 292 -0.42 -4.63 -3.11
N THR A 293 -0.31 -5.92 -2.83
CA THR A 293 0.95 -6.65 -2.69
C THR A 293 1.13 -7.64 -3.83
N LYS A 294 2.36 -8.04 -4.09
CA LYS A 294 2.69 -9.10 -5.03
C LYS A 294 2.31 -10.45 -4.43
N PRO A 295 1.35 -11.22 -4.99
CA PRO A 295 1.11 -12.59 -4.56
C PRO A 295 2.21 -13.52 -5.07
N ALA A 296 2.47 -14.62 -4.34
CA ALA A 296 3.15 -15.77 -4.92
C ALA A 296 2.20 -16.47 -5.90
N VAL A 297 2.76 -17.13 -6.93
CA VAL A 297 1.96 -17.89 -7.90
C VAL A 297 2.41 -19.33 -7.96
N ASN A 298 1.45 -20.25 -8.09
CA ASN A 298 1.69 -21.70 -8.20
C ASN A 298 0.82 -22.35 -9.29
N ASP A 299 1.16 -23.58 -9.66
CA ASP A 299 0.44 -24.45 -10.58
C ASP A 299 -0.24 -25.65 -9.87
N GLN A 300 -0.26 -25.65 -8.54
CA GLN A 300 -0.80 -26.75 -7.71
C GLN A 300 -2.29 -26.58 -7.40
N GLY A 301 -2.89 -25.49 -7.85
CA GLY A 301 -4.28 -25.17 -7.58
C GLY A 301 -4.52 -24.67 -6.15
N GLU A 302 -3.47 -24.21 -5.45
CA GLU A 302 -3.59 -23.68 -4.09
C GLU A 302 -3.82 -22.17 -4.09
N ILE A 303 -4.80 -21.72 -3.35
CA ILE A 303 -5.09 -20.32 -3.11
C ILE A 303 -5.03 -20.07 -1.61
N TYR A 304 -4.24 -19.08 -1.21
CA TYR A 304 -4.17 -18.60 0.16
C TYR A 304 -4.10 -17.08 0.19
N LEU A 305 -5.22 -16.43 0.42
CA LEU A 305 -5.34 -14.97 0.43
C LEU A 305 -5.49 -14.47 1.86
N LYS A 306 -4.51 -13.72 2.33
CA LYS A 306 -4.54 -13.08 3.65
C LYS A 306 -5.19 -11.71 3.54
N ARG A 307 -6.21 -11.45 4.36
CA ARG A 307 -6.90 -10.16 4.47
C ARG A 307 -7.28 -9.59 3.09
N ALA A 308 -7.82 -10.44 2.23
CA ALA A 308 -8.26 -10.07 0.89
C ALA A 308 -9.37 -9.03 0.94
N ARG A 309 -9.29 -8.03 0.05
CA ARG A 309 -10.29 -6.97 -0.12
C ARG A 309 -10.79 -6.95 -1.54
N HIS A 310 -12.07 -6.64 -1.71
CA HIS A 310 -12.62 -6.44 -3.03
C HIS A 310 -12.09 -5.12 -3.64
N PRO A 311 -11.39 -5.15 -4.80
CA PRO A 311 -10.69 -3.97 -5.33
C PRO A 311 -11.59 -2.85 -5.84
N LEU A 312 -12.88 -3.12 -6.02
CA LEU A 312 -13.86 -2.15 -6.52
C LEU A 312 -14.69 -1.49 -5.40
N LEU A 313 -14.59 -1.99 -4.16
CA LEU A 313 -15.27 -1.39 -3.01
C LEU A 313 -14.41 -0.31 -2.34
N PRO A 314 -15.06 0.73 -1.74
CA PRO A 314 -14.36 1.75 -0.97
C PRO A 314 -13.58 1.13 0.20
N ARG A 315 -12.37 1.60 0.45
CA ARG A 315 -11.44 1.03 1.44
C ARG A 315 -11.91 1.12 2.87
N ASP A 316 -12.63 2.16 3.20
CA ASP A 316 -13.20 2.45 4.52
C ASP A 316 -14.42 1.61 4.85
N GLN A 317 -15.02 0.96 3.85
CA GLN A 317 -16.23 0.16 3.98
C GLN A 317 -15.99 -1.34 3.73
N VAL A 318 -14.89 -1.69 3.03
CA VAL A 318 -14.61 -3.08 2.66
C VAL A 318 -14.09 -3.88 3.85
N VAL A 319 -14.72 -5.01 4.13
CA VAL A 319 -14.26 -5.98 5.13
C VAL A 319 -13.21 -6.89 4.50
N VAL A 320 -12.16 -7.16 5.26
CA VAL A 320 -11.07 -8.06 4.85
C VAL A 320 -11.40 -9.49 5.24
N ASN A 321 -11.10 -10.43 4.33
CA ASN A 321 -11.34 -11.85 4.57
C ASN A 321 -10.10 -12.68 4.23
N ASP A 322 -9.85 -13.71 5.03
CA ASP A 322 -8.90 -14.75 4.70
C ASP A 322 -9.62 -15.84 3.90
N ILE A 323 -9.04 -16.21 2.74
CA ILE A 323 -9.61 -17.21 1.85
C ILE A 323 -8.55 -18.26 1.56
N GLU A 324 -8.87 -19.51 1.86
CA GLU A 324 -8.01 -20.67 1.64
C GLU A 324 -8.76 -21.69 0.80
N LEU A 325 -8.13 -22.23 -0.26
CA LEU A 325 -8.72 -23.24 -1.14
C LEU A 325 -7.60 -24.03 -1.84
N GLY A 326 -7.78 -25.33 -1.98
CA GLY A 326 -6.91 -26.18 -2.80
C GLY A 326 -5.89 -27.00 -2.03
N LYS A 327 -5.61 -26.69 -0.75
CA LYS A 327 -4.66 -27.41 0.10
C LYS A 327 -5.35 -28.55 0.84
N ASP A 328 -6.20 -28.24 1.82
CA ASP A 328 -6.89 -29.22 2.64
C ASP A 328 -8.26 -29.60 2.06
N PHE A 329 -8.82 -28.74 1.25
CA PHE A 329 -10.11 -28.93 0.57
C PHE A 329 -10.12 -28.23 -0.81
N SER A 330 -10.75 -28.90 -1.77
CA SER A 330 -10.90 -28.37 -3.15
C SER A 330 -12.23 -27.63 -3.36
N THR A 331 -13.17 -27.81 -2.42
CA THR A 331 -14.54 -27.26 -2.55
C THR A 331 -14.97 -26.55 -1.27
N ILE A 332 -15.47 -25.32 -1.39
CA ILE A 332 -16.10 -24.56 -0.30
C ILE A 332 -17.58 -24.37 -0.61
N VAL A 333 -18.43 -24.70 0.34
CA VAL A 333 -19.87 -24.41 0.29
C VAL A 333 -20.21 -23.31 1.27
N ILE A 334 -20.48 -22.11 0.78
CA ILE A 334 -20.82 -20.94 1.60
C ILE A 334 -22.34 -20.92 1.83
N THR A 335 -22.74 -21.02 3.08
CA THR A 335 -24.14 -20.97 3.50
C THR A 335 -24.45 -19.68 4.28
N GLY A 336 -25.71 -19.28 4.33
CA GLY A 336 -26.14 -18.08 5.07
C GLY A 336 -27.11 -17.19 4.28
N PRO A 337 -27.53 -16.03 4.83
CA PRO A 337 -28.46 -15.11 4.19
C PRO A 337 -27.83 -14.43 2.95
N ASN A 338 -28.64 -14.08 1.95
CA ASN A 338 -28.17 -13.43 0.72
C ASN A 338 -27.54 -12.06 0.97
N THR A 339 -28.02 -11.34 1.98
CA THR A 339 -27.50 -10.03 2.39
C THR A 339 -26.13 -10.10 3.05
N GLY A 340 -25.62 -11.29 3.39
CA GLY A 340 -24.36 -11.48 4.12
C GLY A 340 -23.08 -11.22 3.33
N GLY A 341 -23.13 -11.07 2.00
CA GLY A 341 -21.95 -10.83 1.17
C GLY A 341 -21.34 -12.07 0.50
N LYS A 342 -22.11 -13.18 0.40
CA LYS A 342 -21.70 -14.43 -0.28
C LYS A 342 -21.20 -14.16 -1.71
N THR A 343 -22.00 -13.46 -2.54
CA THR A 343 -21.67 -13.07 -3.91
C THR A 343 -20.42 -12.18 -3.97
N VAL A 344 -20.24 -11.28 -2.99
CA VAL A 344 -19.04 -10.41 -2.92
C VAL A 344 -17.80 -11.24 -2.66
N THR A 345 -17.87 -12.27 -1.82
CA THR A 345 -16.74 -13.18 -1.55
C THR A 345 -16.35 -13.96 -2.82
N LEU A 346 -17.33 -14.51 -3.54
CA LEU A 346 -17.10 -15.17 -4.85
C LEU A 346 -16.43 -14.24 -5.84
N LYS A 347 -17.00 -13.03 -6.02
CA LYS A 347 -16.44 -12.00 -6.91
C LYS A 347 -15.03 -11.59 -6.49
N THR A 348 -14.78 -11.47 -5.18
CA THR A 348 -13.44 -11.12 -4.67
C THR A 348 -12.41 -12.15 -5.08
N LEU A 349 -12.66 -13.44 -4.80
CA LEU A 349 -11.72 -14.50 -5.17
C LEU A 349 -11.49 -14.55 -6.68
N GLY A 350 -12.58 -14.60 -7.47
CA GLY A 350 -12.47 -14.67 -8.92
C GLY A 350 -11.74 -13.48 -9.52
N LEU A 351 -12.06 -12.27 -9.06
CA LEU A 351 -11.43 -11.04 -9.55
C LEU A 351 -9.95 -10.95 -9.19
N LEU A 352 -9.58 -11.31 -7.95
CA LEU A 352 -8.17 -11.32 -7.52
C LEU A 352 -7.35 -12.37 -8.28
N THR A 353 -7.93 -13.52 -8.57
CA THR A 353 -7.31 -14.55 -9.43
C THR A 353 -7.07 -14.01 -10.84
N LEU A 354 -8.08 -13.41 -11.48
CA LEU A 354 -7.93 -12.81 -12.81
C LEU A 354 -6.91 -11.66 -12.83
N MET A 355 -6.88 -10.84 -11.79
CA MET A 355 -5.90 -9.76 -11.64
C MET A 355 -4.49 -10.30 -11.54
N THR A 356 -4.26 -11.34 -10.74
CA THR A 356 -2.96 -12.01 -10.64
C THR A 356 -2.53 -12.57 -11.98
N GLN A 357 -3.41 -13.29 -12.69
CA GLN A 357 -3.14 -13.84 -14.01
C GLN A 357 -2.93 -12.76 -15.09
N ALA A 358 -3.39 -11.54 -14.85
CA ALA A 358 -3.09 -10.37 -15.69
C ALA A 358 -1.80 -9.62 -15.31
N GLY A 359 -1.02 -10.14 -14.35
CA GLY A 359 0.20 -9.51 -13.87
C GLY A 359 -0.05 -8.22 -13.08
N LEU A 360 -1.16 -8.17 -12.33
CA LEU A 360 -1.48 -7.09 -11.40
C LEU A 360 -1.22 -7.53 -9.96
N HIS A 361 -0.66 -6.67 -9.15
CA HIS A 361 -0.67 -6.86 -7.71
C HIS A 361 -2.10 -6.73 -7.16
N ILE A 362 -2.41 -7.48 -6.11
CA ILE A 362 -3.74 -7.62 -5.56
C ILE A 362 -3.85 -7.06 -4.14
N PRO A 363 -5.02 -6.56 -3.71
CA PRO A 363 -5.23 -5.98 -2.38
C PRO A 363 -5.34 -7.05 -1.29
N VAL A 364 -4.21 -7.66 -0.95
CA VAL A 364 -4.02 -8.69 0.09
C VAL A 364 -2.81 -8.36 0.96
N GLU A 365 -2.59 -9.09 2.06
CA GLU A 365 -1.34 -9.01 2.84
C GLU A 365 -0.23 -9.90 2.26
N GLU A 366 1.02 -9.57 2.61
CA GLU A 366 2.21 -10.35 2.22
C GLU A 366 2.11 -11.82 2.67
N GLY A 367 2.64 -12.71 1.84
CA GLY A 367 2.55 -14.16 2.02
C GLY A 367 1.24 -14.75 1.52
N SER A 368 0.48 -14.00 0.70
CA SER A 368 -0.65 -14.53 -0.07
C SER A 368 -0.16 -15.24 -1.32
N GLU A 369 -0.88 -16.29 -1.70
CA GLU A 369 -0.56 -17.16 -2.83
C GLU A 369 -1.81 -17.41 -3.68
N VAL A 370 -1.63 -17.43 -5.01
CA VAL A 370 -2.72 -17.62 -5.99
C VAL A 370 -2.31 -18.65 -7.01
N ALA A 371 -3.16 -19.64 -7.23
CA ALA A 371 -2.96 -20.61 -8.31
C ALA A 371 -3.26 -19.99 -9.69
N VAL A 372 -2.52 -20.45 -10.69
CA VAL A 372 -2.78 -20.13 -12.09
C VAL A 372 -3.72 -21.18 -12.68
N PHE A 373 -4.88 -20.77 -13.13
CA PHE A 373 -5.89 -21.65 -13.72
C PHE A 373 -5.93 -21.52 -15.24
N ASP A 374 -6.16 -22.65 -15.90
CA ASP A 374 -6.38 -22.68 -17.36
C ASP A 374 -7.73 -22.07 -17.72
N GLN A 375 -8.74 -22.32 -16.86
CA GLN A 375 -10.08 -21.85 -17.01
C GLN A 375 -10.62 -21.29 -15.68
N VAL A 376 -11.28 -20.18 -15.75
CA VAL A 376 -12.08 -19.63 -14.65
C VAL A 376 -13.53 -19.55 -15.12
N PHE A 377 -14.43 -20.18 -14.38
CA PHE A 377 -15.85 -20.21 -14.66
C PHE A 377 -16.61 -19.46 -13.56
N ALA A 378 -17.64 -18.73 -13.95
CA ALA A 378 -18.48 -18.01 -13.00
C ALA A 378 -19.93 -18.09 -13.47
N ASP A 379 -20.76 -18.68 -12.61
CA ASP A 379 -22.22 -18.57 -12.70
C ASP A 379 -22.66 -17.64 -11.57
N ILE A 380 -22.53 -16.33 -11.82
CA ILE A 380 -22.78 -15.23 -10.87
C ILE A 380 -23.63 -14.19 -11.56
N GLY A 381 -24.72 -13.79 -10.94
CA GLY A 381 -25.55 -12.68 -11.37
C GLY A 381 -27.03 -13.01 -11.41
N ASP A 382 -27.84 -12.02 -11.09
CA ASP A 382 -29.29 -12.05 -11.17
C ASP A 382 -29.68 -11.65 -12.60
N GLU A 383 -30.02 -12.62 -13.45
CA GLU A 383 -30.55 -12.35 -14.79
C GLU A 383 -32.03 -11.89 -14.71
N GLN A 384 -32.34 -10.96 -13.79
CA GLN A 384 -33.65 -10.29 -13.68
C GLN A 384 -33.87 -9.26 -14.80
N SER A 385 -33.13 -9.35 -15.90
CA SER A 385 -33.43 -8.52 -17.08
C SER A 385 -34.72 -9.01 -17.73
N ILE A 386 -35.72 -8.13 -17.76
CA ILE A 386 -37.07 -8.32 -18.38
C ILE A 386 -36.99 -8.77 -19.86
N GLU A 387 -35.82 -8.67 -20.47
CA GLU A 387 -35.59 -8.96 -21.90
C GLU A 387 -35.33 -10.46 -22.23
N GLN A 388 -35.05 -11.31 -21.20
CA GLN A 388 -34.83 -12.73 -21.43
C GLN A 388 -36.02 -13.56 -20.95
N SER A 389 -36.68 -14.22 -21.89
CA SER A 389 -37.90 -15.02 -21.71
C SER A 389 -37.69 -16.39 -21.03
N LEU A 390 -36.45 -16.73 -20.62
CA LEU A 390 -36.13 -17.95 -19.89
C LEU A 390 -36.26 -17.71 -18.39
N SER A 391 -36.77 -18.70 -17.65
CA SER A 391 -36.77 -18.61 -16.19
C SER A 391 -35.31 -18.55 -15.67
N THR A 392 -35.07 -17.88 -14.55
CA THR A 392 -33.75 -17.74 -13.88
C THR A 392 -33.07 -19.11 -13.75
N PHE A 393 -33.79 -20.15 -13.34
CA PHE A 393 -33.27 -21.51 -13.23
C PHE A 393 -32.75 -22.06 -14.59
N SER A 394 -33.48 -21.86 -15.68
CA SER A 394 -33.03 -22.35 -16.98
C SER A 394 -31.75 -21.69 -17.47
N SER A 395 -31.59 -20.39 -17.21
CA SER A 395 -30.36 -19.64 -17.56
C SER A 395 -29.15 -20.16 -16.80
N HIS A 396 -29.28 -20.38 -15.47
CA HIS A 396 -28.22 -20.97 -14.66
C HIS A 396 -27.87 -22.40 -15.16
N MET A 397 -28.88 -23.24 -15.44
CA MET A 397 -28.64 -24.60 -15.92
C MET A 397 -27.92 -24.64 -17.26
N VAL A 398 -28.26 -23.76 -18.21
CA VAL A 398 -27.54 -23.66 -19.51
C VAL A 398 -26.08 -23.30 -19.28
N ASN A 399 -25.81 -22.37 -18.38
CA ASN A 399 -24.45 -21.96 -18.05
C ASN A 399 -23.66 -23.07 -17.35
N ILE A 400 -24.28 -23.76 -16.38
CA ILE A 400 -23.67 -24.90 -15.67
C ILE A 400 -23.37 -26.05 -16.64
N VAL A 401 -24.27 -26.36 -17.58
CA VAL A 401 -24.03 -27.36 -18.61
C VAL A 401 -22.83 -26.99 -19.48
N ASP A 402 -22.68 -25.72 -19.84
CA ASP A 402 -21.51 -25.24 -20.59
C ASP A 402 -20.22 -25.35 -19.78
N ILE A 403 -20.26 -24.99 -18.49
CA ILE A 403 -19.13 -25.16 -17.56
C ILE A 403 -18.71 -26.62 -17.49
N LEU A 404 -19.64 -27.55 -17.23
CA LEU A 404 -19.34 -28.99 -17.11
C LEU A 404 -18.72 -29.59 -18.37
N LYS A 405 -19.07 -29.08 -19.56
CA LYS A 405 -18.48 -29.54 -20.83
C LYS A 405 -17.01 -29.13 -21.01
N HIS A 406 -16.60 -28.00 -20.42
CA HIS A 406 -15.28 -27.43 -20.63
C HIS A 406 -14.39 -27.51 -19.37
N LEU A 407 -14.89 -28.17 -18.32
CA LEU A 407 -14.21 -28.32 -17.04
C LEU A 407 -12.92 -29.12 -17.18
N THR A 408 -11.85 -28.68 -16.53
CA THR A 408 -10.57 -29.36 -16.40
C THR A 408 -10.16 -29.45 -14.91
N SER A 409 -9.20 -30.30 -14.60
CA SER A 409 -8.66 -30.41 -13.23
C SER A 409 -7.97 -29.11 -12.75
N ASN A 410 -7.56 -28.24 -13.68
CA ASN A 410 -6.97 -26.93 -13.37
C ASN A 410 -7.95 -25.78 -13.64
N SER A 411 -9.22 -25.99 -13.25
CA SER A 411 -10.26 -24.97 -13.37
C SER A 411 -10.64 -24.40 -12.00
N LEU A 412 -10.98 -23.10 -11.96
CA LEU A 412 -11.66 -22.45 -10.84
C LEU A 412 -13.13 -22.24 -11.22
N VAL A 413 -14.04 -22.72 -10.39
CA VAL A 413 -15.48 -22.63 -10.60
C VAL A 413 -16.15 -21.87 -9.48
N LEU A 414 -16.94 -20.86 -9.82
CA LEU A 414 -17.66 -19.99 -8.90
C LEU A 414 -19.17 -20.11 -9.19
N PHE A 415 -19.90 -20.73 -8.28
CA PHE A 415 -21.35 -20.88 -8.36
C PHE A 415 -22.05 -19.99 -7.34
N ASP A 416 -22.89 -19.08 -7.79
CA ASP A 416 -23.75 -18.29 -6.90
C ASP A 416 -25.16 -18.85 -6.89
N GLU A 417 -25.73 -19.03 -5.69
CA GLU A 417 -27.06 -19.58 -5.45
C GLU A 417 -27.37 -20.90 -6.19
N LEU A 418 -26.40 -21.84 -6.11
CA LEU A 418 -26.50 -23.12 -6.82
C LEU A 418 -27.80 -23.88 -6.49
N GLY A 419 -28.55 -24.21 -7.53
CA GLY A 419 -29.83 -24.92 -7.46
C GLY A 419 -31.05 -24.03 -7.19
N ALA A 420 -30.91 -22.71 -7.07
CA ALA A 420 -32.00 -21.80 -6.84
C ALA A 420 -32.97 -21.73 -8.03
N GLY A 421 -34.22 -21.32 -7.77
CA GLY A 421 -35.24 -21.06 -8.83
C GLY A 421 -36.11 -22.25 -9.23
N THR A 422 -36.02 -23.40 -8.48
CA THR A 422 -36.89 -24.57 -8.65
C THR A 422 -37.43 -25.05 -7.29
N ASP A 423 -38.07 -26.24 -7.25
CA ASP A 423 -38.46 -26.88 -5.99
C ASP A 423 -37.22 -27.07 -5.09
N PRO A 424 -37.29 -26.73 -3.80
CA PRO A 424 -36.14 -26.78 -2.91
C PRO A 424 -35.47 -28.17 -2.82
N ALA A 425 -36.25 -29.24 -2.80
CA ALA A 425 -35.69 -30.60 -2.72
C ALA A 425 -35.01 -31.02 -4.04
N GLU A 426 -35.61 -30.69 -5.17
CA GLU A 426 -35.02 -30.92 -6.50
C GLU A 426 -33.76 -30.07 -6.69
N GLY A 427 -33.81 -28.79 -6.30
CA GLY A 427 -32.68 -27.85 -6.38
C GLY A 427 -31.50 -28.31 -5.53
N ALA A 428 -31.74 -28.72 -4.30
CA ALA A 428 -30.70 -29.27 -3.42
C ALA A 428 -30.06 -30.55 -3.99
N ALA A 429 -30.88 -31.47 -4.50
CA ALA A 429 -30.39 -32.73 -5.09
C ALA A 429 -29.56 -32.48 -6.35
N LEU A 430 -29.97 -31.56 -7.23
CA LEU A 430 -29.21 -31.16 -8.42
C LEU A 430 -27.90 -30.49 -8.01
N ALA A 431 -27.93 -29.57 -7.04
CA ALA A 431 -26.74 -28.89 -6.56
C ALA A 431 -25.68 -29.87 -6.03
N MET A 432 -26.09 -30.85 -5.21
CA MET A 432 -25.20 -31.90 -4.70
C MET A 432 -24.61 -32.72 -5.85
N SER A 433 -25.42 -33.11 -6.84
CA SER A 433 -24.95 -33.89 -7.99
C SER A 433 -23.96 -33.11 -8.87
N ILE A 434 -24.21 -31.81 -9.08
CA ILE A 434 -23.30 -30.91 -9.80
C ILE A 434 -21.98 -30.75 -9.07
N LEU A 435 -22.04 -30.54 -7.75
CA LEU A 435 -20.82 -30.43 -6.93
C LEU A 435 -20.02 -31.73 -6.90
N ASP A 436 -20.67 -32.89 -6.83
CA ASP A 436 -20.00 -34.21 -6.92
C ASP A 436 -19.28 -34.39 -8.27
N GLU A 437 -19.91 -34.00 -9.37
CA GLU A 437 -19.29 -34.09 -10.71
C GLU A 437 -18.07 -33.18 -10.83
N VAL A 438 -18.19 -31.93 -10.38
CA VAL A 438 -17.05 -30.98 -10.40
C VAL A 438 -15.94 -31.41 -9.45
N HIS A 439 -16.30 -31.90 -8.25
CA HIS A 439 -15.33 -32.38 -7.27
C HIS A 439 -14.52 -33.59 -7.80
N GLN A 440 -15.15 -34.53 -8.52
CA GLN A 440 -14.48 -35.67 -9.13
C GLN A 440 -13.42 -35.26 -10.16
N THR A 441 -13.57 -34.11 -10.81
CA THR A 441 -12.55 -33.60 -11.74
C THR A 441 -11.36 -32.95 -11.03
N ASN A 442 -11.39 -32.84 -9.68
CA ASN A 442 -10.38 -32.15 -8.88
C ASN A 442 -10.25 -30.64 -9.17
N ALA A 443 -11.26 -30.02 -9.77
CA ALA A 443 -11.33 -28.57 -9.95
C ALA A 443 -11.51 -27.84 -8.60
N ARG A 444 -11.16 -26.58 -8.55
CA ARG A 444 -11.36 -25.73 -7.35
C ARG A 444 -12.72 -25.06 -7.43
N VAL A 445 -13.53 -25.22 -6.37
CA VAL A 445 -14.93 -24.77 -6.38
C VAL A 445 -15.24 -23.91 -5.17
N ILE A 446 -15.92 -22.82 -5.40
CA ILE A 446 -16.68 -22.13 -4.36
C ILE A 446 -18.14 -22.00 -4.82
N ALA A 447 -19.04 -22.56 -4.03
CA ALA A 447 -20.46 -22.47 -4.29
C ALA A 447 -21.17 -21.76 -3.14
N THR A 448 -22.13 -20.90 -3.44
CA THR A 448 -23.04 -20.35 -2.44
C THR A 448 -24.40 -21.00 -2.53
N THR A 449 -25.06 -21.17 -1.40
CA THR A 449 -26.40 -21.74 -1.35
C THR A 449 -27.12 -21.31 -0.07
N HIS A 450 -28.42 -21.51 -0.05
CA HIS A 450 -29.25 -21.37 1.15
C HIS A 450 -29.96 -22.68 1.54
N TYR A 451 -29.65 -23.80 0.85
CA TYR A 451 -30.22 -25.10 1.16
C TYR A 451 -29.55 -25.75 2.36
N PRO A 452 -30.34 -26.19 3.37
CA PRO A 452 -29.80 -26.88 4.56
C PRO A 452 -29.06 -28.20 4.23
N GLU A 453 -29.50 -28.91 3.19
CA GLU A 453 -28.94 -30.20 2.78
C GLU A 453 -27.47 -30.08 2.39
N LEU A 454 -27.08 -28.95 1.79
CA LEU A 454 -25.69 -28.72 1.40
C LEU A 454 -24.78 -28.44 2.60
N LYS A 455 -25.31 -28.07 3.76
CA LYS A 455 -24.52 -28.02 5.01
C LYS A 455 -24.04 -29.41 5.42
N ALA A 456 -24.93 -30.39 5.35
CA ALA A 456 -24.59 -31.79 5.62
C ALA A 456 -23.63 -32.37 4.58
N TYR A 457 -23.81 -31.98 3.30
CA TYR A 457 -22.91 -32.37 2.21
C TYR A 457 -21.45 -31.91 2.48
N GLY A 458 -21.24 -30.66 2.88
CA GLY A 458 -19.91 -30.13 3.20
C GLY A 458 -19.25 -30.75 4.44
N TYR A 459 -20.03 -31.45 5.28
CA TYR A 459 -19.51 -32.15 6.46
C TYR A 459 -19.13 -33.61 6.17
N ASN A 460 -19.88 -34.26 5.26
CA ASN A 460 -19.77 -35.70 5.00
C ASN A 460 -18.85 -36.07 3.84
N ARG A 461 -18.33 -35.10 3.09
CA ARG A 461 -17.46 -35.31 1.93
C ARG A 461 -16.02 -34.89 2.23
N GLU A 462 -15.07 -35.79 2.00
CA GLU A 462 -13.65 -35.49 2.08
C GLU A 462 -13.26 -34.49 0.99
N GLY A 463 -12.43 -33.48 1.31
CA GLY A 463 -12.03 -32.43 0.39
C GLY A 463 -13.09 -31.34 0.16
N VAL A 464 -14.21 -31.36 0.89
CA VAL A 464 -15.25 -30.33 0.88
C VAL A 464 -15.34 -29.69 2.26
N THR A 465 -15.44 -28.39 2.32
CA THR A 465 -15.65 -27.67 3.59
C THR A 465 -16.84 -26.71 3.52
N ASN A 466 -17.49 -26.52 4.66
CA ASN A 466 -18.51 -25.47 4.80
C ASN A 466 -17.85 -24.12 5.09
N ALA A 467 -18.51 -23.04 4.69
CA ALA A 467 -18.21 -21.70 5.16
C ALA A 467 -19.51 -20.91 5.39
N SER A 468 -19.41 -19.87 6.18
CA SER A 468 -20.51 -18.94 6.41
C SER A 468 -20.04 -17.50 6.35
N VAL A 469 -20.99 -16.59 6.11
CA VAL A 469 -20.74 -15.16 6.28
C VAL A 469 -21.39 -14.72 7.60
N GLU A 470 -20.57 -14.11 8.45
CA GLU A 470 -21.01 -13.68 9.79
C GLU A 470 -22.12 -12.62 9.67
N PHE A 471 -23.12 -12.74 10.51
CA PHE A 471 -24.24 -11.81 10.62
C PHE A 471 -24.41 -11.37 12.05
N ASP A 472 -24.37 -10.07 12.30
CA ASP A 472 -24.59 -9.51 13.62
C ASP A 472 -26.09 -9.44 13.94
N ILE A 473 -26.52 -10.28 14.84
CA ILE A 473 -27.92 -10.34 15.30
C ILE A 473 -28.28 -9.11 16.13
N GLU A 474 -27.31 -8.44 16.77
CA GLU A 474 -27.58 -7.26 17.59
C GLU A 474 -27.87 -6.04 16.74
N THR A 475 -27.12 -5.83 15.69
CA THR A 475 -27.29 -4.68 14.77
C THR A 475 -28.19 -5.00 13.58
N LEU A 476 -28.60 -6.26 13.40
CA LEU A 476 -29.30 -6.79 12.21
C LEU A 476 -28.56 -6.47 10.90
N SER A 477 -27.25 -6.46 10.95
CA SER A 477 -26.40 -6.08 9.83
C SER A 477 -25.40 -7.19 9.51
N PRO A 478 -25.09 -7.40 8.21
CA PRO A 478 -24.01 -8.30 7.86
C PRO A 478 -22.66 -7.69 8.26
N THR A 479 -21.79 -8.50 8.86
CA THR A 479 -20.39 -8.09 9.13
C THR A 479 -19.50 -8.31 7.91
N TYR A 480 -19.97 -9.05 6.91
CA TYR A 480 -19.24 -9.44 5.68
C TYR A 480 -17.99 -10.30 5.95
N ARG A 481 -17.82 -10.81 7.14
CA ARG A 481 -16.69 -11.66 7.53
C ARG A 481 -16.93 -13.11 7.14
N LEU A 482 -15.99 -13.73 6.43
CA LEU A 482 -16.06 -15.13 6.02
C LEU A 482 -15.48 -16.04 7.12
N LEU A 483 -16.23 -17.06 7.52
CA LEU A 483 -15.83 -18.08 8.48
C LEU A 483 -15.75 -19.43 7.75
N ILE A 484 -14.55 -19.89 7.41
CA ILE A 484 -14.32 -21.19 6.75
C ILE A 484 -14.36 -22.30 7.82
N GLY A 485 -14.97 -23.44 7.50
CA GLY A 485 -15.11 -24.60 8.40
C GLY A 485 -16.37 -24.56 9.26
N VAL A 486 -17.17 -23.49 9.19
CA VAL A 486 -18.42 -23.35 9.96
C VAL A 486 -19.58 -23.09 9.00
N PRO A 487 -20.62 -23.94 8.99
CA PRO A 487 -21.83 -23.70 8.22
C PRO A 487 -22.66 -22.56 8.83
N GLY A 488 -23.28 -21.73 7.98
CA GLY A 488 -24.08 -20.59 8.43
C GLY A 488 -25.43 -21.00 9.02
N ARG A 489 -25.91 -20.20 9.98
CA ARG A 489 -27.25 -20.32 10.55
C ARG A 489 -28.31 -19.61 9.76
N SER A 490 -29.54 -20.06 9.90
CA SER A 490 -30.73 -19.31 9.51
C SER A 490 -31.15 -18.40 10.67
N ASN A 491 -30.92 -17.11 10.57
CA ASN A 491 -31.29 -16.13 11.59
C ASN A 491 -32.69 -15.53 11.35
N ALA A 492 -33.53 -16.19 10.54
CA ALA A 492 -34.83 -15.65 10.13
C ALA A 492 -35.76 -15.34 11.30
N PHE A 493 -35.80 -16.19 12.33
CA PHE A 493 -36.66 -15.99 13.52
C PHE A 493 -36.17 -14.83 14.39
N GLU A 494 -34.86 -14.73 14.63
CA GLU A 494 -34.25 -13.64 15.39
C GLU A 494 -34.45 -12.29 14.69
N ILE A 495 -34.23 -12.26 13.37
CA ILE A 495 -34.48 -11.10 12.55
C ILE A 495 -35.94 -10.68 12.57
N SER A 496 -36.87 -11.65 12.38
CA SER A 496 -38.30 -11.40 12.42
C SER A 496 -38.77 -10.86 13.77
N LYS A 497 -38.27 -11.44 14.89
CA LYS A 497 -38.54 -10.96 16.23
C LYS A 497 -38.14 -9.51 16.45
N ARG A 498 -36.95 -9.15 16.03
CA ARG A 498 -36.44 -7.77 16.13
C ARG A 498 -37.14 -6.77 15.23
N LEU A 499 -37.61 -7.21 14.07
CA LEU A 499 -38.45 -6.40 13.17
C LEU A 499 -39.88 -6.21 13.69
N GLY A 500 -40.23 -6.87 14.84
CA GLY A 500 -41.50 -6.67 15.53
C GLY A 500 -42.55 -7.73 15.20
N LEU A 501 -42.17 -8.86 14.59
CA LEU A 501 -43.10 -9.97 14.43
C LEU A 501 -43.49 -10.52 15.84
N PRO A 502 -44.79 -10.66 16.18
CA PRO A 502 -45.21 -11.15 17.49
C PRO A 502 -44.65 -12.52 17.84
N ASP A 503 -44.18 -12.68 19.08
CA ASP A 503 -43.53 -13.92 19.56
C ASP A 503 -44.40 -15.18 19.34
N HIS A 504 -45.73 -15.10 19.50
CA HIS A 504 -46.63 -16.23 19.27
C HIS A 504 -46.63 -16.77 17.83
N LEU A 505 -46.30 -15.92 16.82
CA LEU A 505 -46.17 -16.37 15.44
C LEU A 505 -44.82 -17.06 15.24
N ILE A 506 -43.78 -16.55 15.87
CA ILE A 506 -42.43 -17.14 15.83
C ILE A 506 -42.43 -18.50 16.52
N ASP A 507 -43.07 -18.61 17.73
CA ASP A 507 -43.16 -19.86 18.46
C ASP A 507 -43.96 -20.92 17.69
N ARG A 508 -45.02 -20.50 17.02
CA ARG A 508 -45.79 -21.38 16.13
C ARG A 508 -44.96 -21.86 14.94
N ALA A 509 -44.24 -20.97 14.27
CA ALA A 509 -43.35 -21.32 13.17
C ALA A 509 -42.21 -22.25 13.62
N LYS A 510 -41.66 -22.06 14.83
CA LYS A 510 -40.67 -22.96 15.41
C LYS A 510 -41.25 -24.34 15.73
N ALA A 511 -42.51 -24.39 16.17
CA ALA A 511 -43.18 -25.67 16.47
C ALA A 511 -43.52 -26.46 15.18
N ASP A 512 -43.70 -25.79 14.06
CA ASP A 512 -43.95 -26.42 12.76
C ASP A 512 -42.63 -26.95 12.09
N MET A 513 -41.45 -26.58 12.63
CA MET A 513 -40.16 -27.14 12.21
C MET A 513 -39.87 -28.47 12.95
N HIS A 514 -39.34 -29.46 12.19
CA HIS A 514 -38.99 -30.77 12.76
C HIS A 514 -37.85 -30.65 13.79
N ALA A 515 -37.96 -31.45 14.90
CA ALA A 515 -37.04 -31.40 16.03
C ALA A 515 -35.54 -31.66 15.67
N GLU A 516 -35.28 -32.44 14.62
CA GLU A 516 -33.91 -32.77 14.17
C GLU A 516 -33.12 -31.55 13.70
N HIS A 517 -33.78 -30.50 13.18
CA HIS A 517 -33.10 -29.27 12.76
C HIS A 517 -32.61 -28.42 13.93
N ASN A 518 -33.25 -28.50 15.11
CA ASN A 518 -32.88 -27.67 16.25
C ASN A 518 -31.57 -28.09 16.93
N GLU A 519 -31.23 -29.40 16.97
CA GLU A 519 -29.96 -29.85 17.54
C GLU A 519 -28.76 -29.49 16.67
N VAL A 520 -28.89 -29.62 15.35
CA VAL A 520 -27.84 -29.25 14.39
C VAL A 520 -27.58 -27.74 14.43
N ASP A 521 -28.64 -26.92 14.48
CA ASP A 521 -28.48 -25.46 14.54
C ASP A 521 -27.84 -24.99 15.87
N GLN A 522 -28.10 -25.68 17.01
CA GLN A 522 -27.42 -25.40 18.29
C GLN A 522 -25.94 -25.78 18.26
N MET A 523 -25.59 -26.91 17.60
CA MET A 523 -24.20 -27.34 17.47
C MET A 523 -23.41 -26.38 16.55
N ILE A 524 -24.01 -25.95 15.45
CA ILE A 524 -23.46 -24.93 14.58
C ILE A 524 -23.21 -23.62 15.34
N ALA A 525 -24.16 -23.26 16.22
CA ALA A 525 -24.06 -22.11 17.12
C ALA A 525 -22.77 -22.11 17.95
N SER A 526 -22.56 -23.19 18.63
CA SER A 526 -21.40 -23.39 19.50
C SER A 526 -20.09 -23.37 18.72
N LEU A 527 -20.08 -23.93 17.50
CA LEU A 527 -18.90 -23.89 16.60
C LEU A 527 -18.58 -22.51 16.10
N GLU A 528 -19.59 -21.71 15.69
CA GLU A 528 -19.40 -20.32 15.28
C GLU A 528 -18.78 -19.49 16.39
N ASP A 529 -19.34 -19.57 17.62
CA ASP A 529 -18.82 -18.81 18.74
C ASP A 529 -17.40 -19.23 19.14
N SER A 530 -17.09 -20.53 19.11
CA SER A 530 -15.75 -21.04 19.42
C SER A 530 -14.73 -20.60 18.36
N LYS A 531 -15.10 -20.63 17.08
CA LYS A 531 -14.22 -20.20 16.00
C LYS A 531 -13.98 -18.71 16.04
N LYS A 532 -15.01 -17.91 16.29
CA LYS A 532 -14.90 -16.46 16.42
C LYS A 532 -13.91 -16.08 17.54
N GLN A 533 -14.03 -16.73 18.70
CA GLN A 533 -13.10 -16.52 19.82
C GLN A 533 -11.66 -16.87 19.42
N ALA A 534 -11.45 -18.02 18.76
CA ALA A 534 -10.13 -18.45 18.33
C ALA A 534 -9.49 -17.48 17.32
N GLU A 535 -10.28 -16.92 16.40
CA GLU A 535 -9.81 -15.94 15.43
C GLU A 535 -9.50 -14.57 16.07
N GLU A 536 -10.29 -14.14 17.06
CA GLU A 536 -10.03 -12.93 17.84
C GLU A 536 -8.71 -13.06 18.61
N GLU A 537 -8.48 -14.19 19.29
CA GLU A 537 -7.22 -14.48 19.99
C GLU A 537 -6.01 -14.55 19.03
N LEU A 538 -6.20 -15.12 17.85
CA LEU A 538 -5.15 -15.18 16.83
C LEU A 538 -4.79 -13.77 16.33
N HIS A 539 -5.80 -12.93 16.09
CA HIS A 539 -5.58 -11.55 15.65
C HIS A 539 -4.85 -10.72 16.72
N GLU A 540 -5.23 -10.85 17.98
CA GLU A 540 -4.52 -10.20 19.09
C GLU A 540 -3.06 -10.66 19.18
N THR A 541 -2.83 -11.97 19.03
CA THR A 541 -1.49 -12.56 19.06
C THR A 541 -0.62 -12.04 17.91
N GLU A 542 -1.17 -11.93 16.71
CA GLU A 542 -0.46 -11.36 15.56
C GLU A 542 -0.16 -9.87 15.74
N PHE A 543 -1.11 -9.11 16.31
CA PHE A 543 -0.90 -7.70 16.63
C PHE A 543 0.28 -7.52 17.60
N TYR A 544 0.28 -8.26 18.72
CA TYR A 544 1.39 -8.21 19.70
C TYR A 544 2.71 -8.69 19.11
N ARG A 545 2.70 -9.68 18.24
CA ARG A 545 3.92 -10.11 17.53
C ARG A 545 4.49 -9.01 16.65
N LYS A 546 3.66 -8.35 15.83
CA LYS A 546 4.08 -7.22 14.97
C LYS A 546 4.61 -6.04 15.80
N GLU A 547 3.99 -5.75 16.94
CA GLU A 547 4.45 -4.71 17.85
C GLU A 547 5.81 -5.05 18.50
N ALA A 548 5.97 -6.30 18.92
CA ALA A 548 7.23 -6.81 19.46
C ALA A 548 8.38 -6.77 18.44
N GLU A 549 8.11 -7.16 17.18
CA GLU A 549 9.09 -7.06 16.08
C GLU A 549 9.49 -5.61 15.80
N LYS A 550 8.54 -4.68 15.81
CA LYS A 550 8.80 -3.24 15.65
C LYS A 550 9.68 -2.69 16.79
N LEU A 551 9.34 -3.06 18.01
CA LEU A 551 10.09 -2.64 19.19
C LEU A 551 11.52 -3.24 19.20
N HIS A 552 11.65 -4.49 18.73
CA HIS A 552 12.96 -5.14 18.60
C HIS A 552 13.86 -4.43 17.57
N LYS A 553 13.33 -4.07 16.41
CA LYS A 553 14.06 -3.29 15.40
C LYS A 553 14.48 -1.91 15.92
N GLU A 554 13.58 -1.24 16.64
CA GLU A 554 13.87 0.05 17.26
C GLU A 554 14.99 -0.06 18.32
N LEU A 555 14.93 -1.11 19.15
CA LEU A 555 15.97 -1.38 20.15
C LEU A 555 17.34 -1.66 19.49
N GLN A 556 17.36 -2.44 18.41
CA GLN A 556 18.60 -2.69 17.65
C GLN A 556 19.19 -1.39 17.09
N ARG A 557 18.35 -0.51 16.55
CA ARG A 557 18.79 0.81 16.07
C ARG A 557 19.41 1.64 17.20
N GLN A 558 18.75 1.72 18.36
CA GLN A 558 19.26 2.45 19.51
C GLN A 558 20.60 1.89 20.05
N ILE A 559 20.78 0.58 20.01
CA ILE A 559 22.03 -0.07 20.40
C ILE A 559 23.15 0.33 19.44
N LEU A 560 22.90 0.37 18.14
CA LEU A 560 23.89 0.80 17.13
C LEU A 560 24.29 2.27 17.35
N GLU A 561 23.31 3.17 17.47
CA GLU A 561 23.52 4.59 17.72
C GLU A 561 24.31 4.82 19.04
N TRP A 562 23.98 4.05 20.08
CA TRP A 562 24.71 4.14 21.37
C TRP A 562 26.17 3.66 21.26
N ASN A 563 26.42 2.58 20.50
CA ASN A 563 27.77 2.09 20.26
C ASN A 563 28.63 3.11 19.49
N GLU A 564 28.08 3.74 18.45
CA GLU A 564 28.75 4.80 17.70
C GLU A 564 29.07 6.02 18.58
N GLN A 565 28.13 6.45 19.43
CA GLN A 565 28.34 7.55 20.36
C GLN A 565 29.40 7.20 21.40
N LYS A 566 29.42 5.95 21.87
CA LYS A 566 30.43 5.46 22.84
C LYS A 566 31.82 5.46 22.22
N GLU A 567 31.98 4.99 20.97
CA GLU A 567 33.27 5.01 20.27
C GLU A 567 33.78 6.43 20.09
N LYS A 568 32.97 7.36 19.62
CA LYS A 568 33.32 8.78 19.51
C LYS A 568 33.78 9.40 20.85
N LEU A 569 33.05 9.10 21.93
CA LEU A 569 33.41 9.59 23.26
C LEU A 569 34.76 9.01 23.76
N LEU A 570 35.06 7.75 23.42
CA LEU A 570 36.35 7.13 23.74
C LEU A 570 37.48 7.77 22.95
N GLU A 571 37.33 7.97 21.65
CA GLU A 571 38.29 8.66 20.79
C GLU A 571 38.58 10.09 21.28
N GLU A 572 37.53 10.86 21.61
CA GLU A 572 37.72 12.22 22.19
C GLU A 572 38.43 12.20 23.53
N ALA A 573 38.16 11.19 24.38
CA ALA A 573 38.84 11.06 25.67
C ALA A 573 40.31 10.67 25.50
N GLU A 574 40.65 9.77 24.58
CA GLU A 574 42.02 9.39 24.23
C GLU A 574 42.79 10.58 23.64
N GLN A 575 42.17 11.34 22.73
CA GLN A 575 42.78 12.54 22.15
C GLN A 575 43.10 13.59 23.21
N LYS A 576 42.16 13.89 24.11
CA LYS A 576 42.38 14.83 25.24
C LYS A 576 43.44 14.35 26.25
N ALA A 577 43.50 13.03 26.47
CA ALA A 577 44.55 12.46 27.32
C ALA A 577 45.95 12.61 26.69
N LYS A 578 46.04 12.37 25.36
CA LYS A 578 47.28 12.51 24.60
C LYS A 578 47.77 13.97 24.59
N GLU A 579 46.87 14.93 24.33
CA GLU A 579 47.20 16.36 24.36
C GLU A 579 47.71 16.81 25.74
N LYS A 580 47.08 16.34 26.83
CA LYS A 580 47.56 16.65 28.21
C LYS A 580 48.91 16.04 28.55
N ILE A 581 49.19 14.82 28.06
CA ILE A 581 50.48 14.17 28.24
C ILE A 581 51.58 14.92 27.45
N GLU A 582 51.30 15.33 26.20
CA GLU A 582 52.23 16.12 25.38
C GLU A 582 52.53 17.48 26.01
N GLN A 583 51.52 18.15 26.57
CA GLN A 583 51.69 19.41 27.28
C GLN A 583 52.55 19.27 28.53
N ALA A 584 52.29 18.25 29.36
CA ALA A 584 53.10 17.97 30.56
C ALA A 584 54.53 17.56 30.20
N SER A 585 54.72 16.81 29.12
CA SER A 585 56.07 16.42 28.63
C SER A 585 56.88 17.65 28.17
N LYS A 586 56.22 18.60 27.47
CA LYS A 586 56.84 19.85 27.02
C LYS A 586 57.23 20.75 28.19
N GLU A 587 56.34 20.92 29.17
CA GLU A 587 56.64 21.67 30.42
C GLU A 587 57.80 21.03 31.20
N ALA A 588 57.89 19.69 31.29
CA ALA A 588 58.98 18.99 31.90
C ALA A 588 60.31 19.21 31.15
N GLU A 589 60.29 19.20 29.82
CA GLU A 589 61.45 19.47 28.99
C GLU A 589 61.95 20.92 29.16
N ASP A 590 61.05 21.90 29.19
CA ASP A 590 61.39 23.31 29.45
C ASP A 590 62.00 23.52 30.80
N ILE A 591 61.51 22.87 31.87
CA ILE A 591 62.10 22.93 33.23
C ILE A 591 63.51 22.27 33.26
N ILE A 592 63.69 21.15 32.53
CA ILE A 592 64.97 20.48 32.40
C ILE A 592 65.99 21.37 31.68
N GLN A 593 65.56 22.07 30.64
CA GLN A 593 66.38 23.01 29.87
C GLN A 593 66.83 24.22 30.78
N GLU A 594 65.88 24.77 31.55
CA GLU A 594 66.08 25.86 32.49
C GLU A 594 67.08 25.42 33.56
N LEU A 595 66.99 24.24 34.14
CA LEU A 595 67.93 23.67 35.09
C LEU A 595 69.32 23.40 34.47
N ARG A 596 69.42 23.01 33.20
CA ARG A 596 70.66 22.82 32.47
C ARG A 596 71.38 24.14 32.18
N SER A 597 70.63 25.21 31.85
CA SER A 597 71.24 26.54 31.64
C SER A 597 71.83 27.14 32.90
N ILE A 598 71.14 26.99 34.04
CA ILE A 598 71.62 27.40 35.35
C ILE A 598 72.95 26.65 35.72
N LYS A 599 73.02 25.35 35.37
CA LYS A 599 74.23 24.53 35.59
C LYS A 599 75.43 24.97 34.69
N SER A 600 75.18 25.46 33.49
CA SER A 600 76.19 25.91 32.54
C SER A 600 76.84 27.27 32.94
N GLU A 601 76.12 28.09 33.70
CA GLU A 601 76.56 29.40 34.17
C GLU A 601 77.43 29.36 35.45
N HIS A 602 77.90 28.18 35.97
CA HIS A 602 78.74 27.99 37.19
C HIS A 602 78.14 28.64 38.44
N ARG A 603 76.86 28.86 38.55
CA ARG A 603 76.13 29.28 39.75
C ARG A 603 75.72 28.05 40.58
N SER A 604 75.98 28.11 41.87
CA SER A 604 75.44 27.10 42.80
C SER A 604 73.95 27.25 42.88
N PHE A 605 73.24 26.15 42.69
CA PHE A 605 71.79 26.08 42.85
C PHE A 605 71.39 26.65 44.22
N LYS A 606 70.50 27.63 44.21
CA LYS A 606 69.84 28.07 45.43
C LYS A 606 68.66 27.14 45.73
N GLU A 607 68.45 26.73 46.94
CA GLU A 607 67.52 25.72 47.41
C GLU A 607 66.02 26.08 46.97
N HIS A 608 65.71 27.38 46.86
CA HIS A 608 64.43 27.85 46.43
C HIS A 608 64.16 27.65 44.92
N GLU A 609 65.19 27.67 44.05
CA GLU A 609 65.05 27.41 42.57
C GLU A 609 64.76 25.94 42.32
N LEU A 610 65.28 25.02 43.10
CA LEU A 610 64.99 23.60 43.09
C LEU A 610 63.57 23.30 43.62
N ILE A 611 63.13 24.01 44.63
CA ILE A 611 61.78 23.89 45.18
C ILE A 611 60.73 24.41 44.17
N ASP A 612 61.03 25.55 43.51
CA ASP A 612 60.15 26.08 42.47
C ASP A 612 60.07 25.18 41.23
N ALA A 613 61.20 24.65 40.77
CA ALA A 613 61.19 23.71 39.65
C ALA A 613 60.43 22.41 39.99
N ARG A 614 60.59 21.90 41.21
CA ARG A 614 59.81 20.73 41.69
C ARG A 614 58.37 21.03 41.83
N LYS A 615 57.92 22.20 42.26
CA LYS A 615 56.57 22.62 42.39
C LYS A 615 55.91 22.75 41.02
N ARG A 616 56.59 23.36 40.01
CA ARG A 616 56.15 23.45 38.63
C ARG A 616 56.05 22.07 37.98
N LEU A 617 56.91 21.12 38.26
CA LEU A 617 56.83 19.74 37.81
C LEU A 617 55.69 18.96 38.49
N GLU A 618 55.38 19.24 39.74
CA GLU A 618 54.24 18.66 40.43
C GLU A 618 52.92 19.27 39.93
N GLU A 619 52.89 20.58 39.56
CA GLU A 619 51.72 21.25 38.94
C GLU A 619 51.52 20.85 37.49
N ALA A 620 52.58 20.43 36.75
CA ALA A 620 52.46 19.95 35.36
C ALA A 620 51.92 18.51 35.25
N VAL A 621 51.90 17.74 36.34
CA VAL A 621 51.31 16.39 36.36
C VAL A 621 49.77 16.54 36.25
N PRO A 622 49.12 16.01 35.19
CA PRO A 622 47.69 16.12 35.07
C PRO A 622 46.99 15.44 36.24
N GLU A 623 46.31 16.21 37.08
CA GLU A 623 45.34 15.64 38.02
C GLU A 623 44.16 15.09 37.26
N PHE A 624 44.11 13.78 37.09
CA PHE A 624 42.90 13.11 36.70
C PHE A 624 41.95 13.15 37.90
N ASP A 625 41.00 14.07 37.86
CA ASP A 625 39.96 14.19 38.85
C ASP A 625 39.08 12.91 38.80
N ARG A 626 39.57 11.86 39.41
CA ARG A 626 38.79 10.69 39.77
C ARG A 626 37.82 11.17 40.83
N LYS A 627 36.62 11.60 40.46
CA LYS A 627 35.50 11.61 41.39
C LYS A 627 35.52 10.24 42.08
N LYS A 628 36.02 10.18 43.30
CA LYS A 628 35.97 9.00 44.15
C LYS A 628 34.53 8.52 44.16
N LYS A 629 34.26 7.42 43.49
CA LYS A 629 33.05 6.64 43.81
C LYS A 629 33.11 6.38 45.30
N PRO A 630 32.04 6.65 46.06
CA PRO A 630 32.02 6.28 47.49
C PRO A 630 32.31 4.77 47.54
N GLU A 631 33.34 4.41 48.30
CA GLU A 631 33.67 3.00 48.58
C GLU A 631 32.38 2.33 49.10
N PRO A 632 31.95 1.23 48.49
CA PRO A 632 30.82 0.48 49.05
C PRO A 632 31.28 -0.04 50.43
N ALA A 633 30.59 0.39 51.46
CA ALA A 633 30.76 -0.19 52.79
C ALA A 633 30.73 -1.71 52.65
N LYS A 634 31.73 -2.40 53.16
CA LYS A 634 31.83 -3.87 53.17
C LYS A 634 30.59 -4.42 53.84
N LYS A 635 29.53 -4.69 53.05
CA LYS A 635 28.36 -5.45 53.46
C LYS A 635 28.79 -6.91 53.52
N ALA A 636 28.55 -7.54 54.66
CA ALA A 636 28.78 -8.96 54.92
C ALA A 636 28.25 -9.78 53.74
N VAL A 637 29.03 -10.72 53.24
CA VAL A 637 28.67 -11.67 52.19
C VAL A 637 27.50 -12.51 52.70
N ARG A 638 26.28 -12.13 52.33
CA ARG A 638 25.07 -12.88 52.57
C ARG A 638 24.82 -13.79 51.39
N GLN A 639 24.60 -15.06 51.61
CA GLN A 639 24.24 -15.97 50.52
C GLN A 639 22.85 -15.58 49.95
N LEU A 640 22.82 -15.33 48.66
CA LEU A 640 21.59 -15.05 47.91
C LEU A 640 20.70 -16.32 47.88
N LYS A 641 19.37 -16.14 47.96
CA LYS A 641 18.40 -17.23 47.93
C LYS A 641 17.40 -16.98 46.77
N SER A 642 16.82 -18.08 46.29
CA SER A 642 15.70 -18.00 45.33
C SER A 642 14.55 -17.19 45.92
N GLY A 643 13.98 -16.29 45.17
CA GLY A 643 12.94 -15.35 45.60
C GLY A 643 13.47 -13.97 46.06
N ASP A 644 14.77 -13.78 46.25
CA ASP A 644 15.33 -12.48 46.60
C ASP A 644 15.21 -11.48 45.45
N GLU A 645 14.89 -10.23 45.78
CA GLU A 645 14.88 -9.12 44.85
C GLU A 645 16.29 -8.52 44.71
N VAL A 646 16.80 -8.46 43.50
CA VAL A 646 18.15 -7.94 43.18
C VAL A 646 18.08 -6.87 42.11
N LYS A 647 19.01 -5.94 42.13
CA LYS A 647 19.23 -5.00 41.04
C LYS A 647 20.34 -5.54 40.15
N VAL A 648 20.05 -5.79 38.90
CA VAL A 648 21.01 -6.21 37.90
C VAL A 648 21.80 -4.98 37.47
N LEU A 649 23.08 -4.90 37.81
CA LEU A 649 23.94 -3.72 37.61
C LEU A 649 24.17 -3.42 36.13
N THR A 650 24.21 -4.45 35.27
CA THR A 650 24.39 -4.34 33.83
C THR A 650 23.21 -3.64 33.12
N PHE A 651 22.01 -3.73 33.68
CA PHE A 651 20.78 -3.16 33.06
C PHE A 651 20.15 -2.09 33.96
N GLY A 652 20.61 -1.89 35.18
CA GLY A 652 20.05 -0.94 36.14
C GLY A 652 18.64 -1.25 36.62
N GLN A 653 18.05 -2.42 36.25
CA GLN A 653 16.69 -2.84 36.52
C GLN A 653 16.61 -3.81 37.70
N LYS A 654 15.42 -3.84 38.36
CA LYS A 654 15.14 -4.79 39.44
C LYS A 654 14.67 -6.12 38.86
N GLY A 655 15.09 -7.23 39.44
CA GLY A 655 14.68 -8.57 39.07
C GLY A 655 14.58 -9.49 40.28
N THR A 656 13.87 -10.60 40.16
CA THR A 656 13.70 -11.63 41.19
C THR A 656 14.56 -12.84 40.85
N LEU A 657 15.33 -13.36 41.82
CA LEU A 657 16.11 -14.58 41.66
C LEU A 657 15.21 -15.80 41.59
N LEU A 658 15.32 -16.60 40.53
CA LEU A 658 14.52 -17.82 40.36
C LEU A 658 15.25 -19.06 40.87
N GLU A 659 16.33 -19.42 40.20
CA GLU A 659 17.14 -20.60 40.51
C GLU A 659 18.61 -20.38 40.22
N GLN A 660 19.48 -21.06 40.92
CA GLN A 660 20.91 -21.03 40.66
C GLN A 660 21.24 -22.01 39.53
N THR A 661 21.73 -21.49 38.41
CA THR A 661 21.99 -22.25 37.17
C THR A 661 23.46 -22.70 37.05
N GLY A 662 24.36 -22.21 37.91
CA GLY A 662 25.78 -22.55 37.87
C GLY A 662 26.53 -22.03 39.11
N ASP A 663 27.82 -22.31 39.19
CA ASP A 663 28.68 -21.81 40.29
C ASP A 663 28.78 -20.28 40.21
N LYS A 664 28.00 -19.58 41.09
CA LYS A 664 27.83 -18.11 41.14
C LYS A 664 27.09 -17.48 39.96
N GLU A 665 26.19 -18.22 39.31
CA GLU A 665 25.33 -17.73 38.25
C GLU A 665 23.86 -18.04 38.58
N TRP A 666 22.97 -17.02 38.46
CA TRP A 666 21.57 -17.09 38.82
C TRP A 666 20.68 -16.77 37.62
N SER A 667 19.54 -17.45 37.51
CA SER A 667 18.45 -17.07 36.61
C SER A 667 17.63 -15.99 37.30
N VAL A 668 17.56 -14.80 36.67
CA VAL A 668 16.88 -13.61 37.19
C VAL A 668 15.72 -13.27 36.30
N GLN A 669 14.55 -13.09 36.87
CA GLN A 669 13.36 -12.61 36.17
C GLN A 669 13.24 -11.10 36.30
N MET A 670 13.31 -10.41 35.17
CA MET A 670 13.10 -8.96 35.05
C MET A 670 11.85 -8.72 34.20
N GLY A 671 10.71 -8.45 34.86
CA GLY A 671 9.42 -8.39 34.19
C GLY A 671 9.05 -9.74 33.52
N ILE A 672 8.88 -9.76 32.20
CA ILE A 672 8.58 -10.97 31.43
C ILE A 672 9.81 -11.74 30.94
N LEU A 673 11.03 -11.18 31.11
CA LEU A 673 12.28 -11.76 30.61
C LEU A 673 13.00 -12.54 31.72
N LYS A 674 13.50 -13.74 31.38
CA LYS A 674 14.39 -14.56 32.24
C LYS A 674 15.79 -14.51 31.66
N MET A 675 16.77 -14.11 32.46
CA MET A 675 18.18 -13.99 32.05
C MET A 675 19.12 -14.63 33.07
N LYS A 676 20.25 -15.16 32.60
CA LYS A 676 21.33 -15.64 33.46
C LYS A 676 22.26 -14.49 33.77
N VAL A 677 22.48 -14.21 35.06
CA VAL A 677 23.33 -13.12 35.55
C VAL A 677 24.28 -13.65 36.60
N LYS A 678 25.55 -13.18 36.56
CA LYS A 678 26.55 -13.56 37.53
C LYS A 678 26.35 -12.78 38.84
N GLU A 679 26.61 -13.43 39.97
CA GLU A 679 26.43 -12.86 41.31
C GLU A 679 27.16 -11.52 41.53
N LYS A 680 28.31 -11.32 40.89
CA LYS A 680 29.08 -10.07 40.93
C LYS A 680 28.38 -8.88 40.23
N ASP A 681 27.48 -9.17 39.33
CA ASP A 681 26.76 -8.17 38.51
C ASP A 681 25.37 -7.88 39.08
N MET A 682 25.10 -8.29 40.33
CA MET A 682 23.83 -8.10 41.04
C MET A 682 24.05 -7.44 42.41
N GLU A 683 23.13 -6.54 42.76
CA GLU A 683 23.07 -5.92 44.10
C GLU A 683 21.76 -6.32 44.76
N PHE A 684 21.84 -6.85 45.98
CA PHE A 684 20.70 -7.28 46.78
C PHE A 684 19.83 -6.08 47.19
N ILE A 685 18.49 -6.18 46.99
CA ILE A 685 17.56 -5.13 47.40
C ILE A 685 16.74 -5.58 48.61
N LYS A 686 16.08 -6.75 48.53
CA LYS A 686 15.13 -7.23 49.55
C LYS A 686 15.02 -8.75 49.51
N SER A 687 14.90 -9.36 50.71
CA SER A 687 14.62 -10.81 50.83
C SER A 687 13.18 -11.12 50.52
N ALA A 688 12.95 -12.31 49.95
CA ALA A 688 11.62 -12.86 49.83
C ALA A 688 10.98 -13.00 51.24
N PRO A 689 9.68 -12.72 51.44
CA PRO A 689 9.01 -13.00 52.68
C PRO A 689 9.07 -14.50 52.95
N GLU A 690 9.54 -14.91 54.17
CA GLU A 690 9.61 -16.30 54.55
C GLU A 690 8.16 -16.88 54.62
N PHE A 691 7.80 -17.69 53.65
CA PHE A 691 6.64 -18.56 53.73
C PHE A 691 7.03 -19.83 54.54
N LYS A 692 6.48 -20.00 55.71
CA LYS A 692 6.53 -21.27 56.41
C LYS A 692 5.87 -22.36 55.58
N GLN A 693 6.65 -23.36 55.20
CA GLN A 693 6.14 -24.55 54.53
C GLN A 693 5.24 -25.36 55.49
N GLU A 694 3.95 -25.38 55.22
CA GLU A 694 3.07 -26.47 55.68
C GLU A 694 3.15 -27.60 54.65
N LYS A 695 3.22 -28.82 55.19
CA LYS A 695 3.53 -30.07 54.50
C LYS A 695 2.49 -30.38 53.41
N ALA A 696 3.00 -30.82 52.28
CA ALA A 696 2.25 -31.33 51.15
C ALA A 696 1.32 -32.48 51.54
N ILE A 697 0.04 -32.36 51.24
CA ILE A 697 -0.90 -33.42 51.16
C ILE A 697 -1.06 -33.83 49.70
N THR A 698 -0.93 -35.11 49.48
CA THR A 698 -0.91 -35.88 48.24
C THR A 698 -1.94 -35.43 47.17
N ALA A 699 -1.45 -35.29 45.97
CA ALA A 699 -2.21 -35.01 44.75
C ALA A 699 -3.21 -36.14 44.40
N VAL A 700 -4.48 -35.77 44.20
CA VAL A 700 -5.43 -36.54 43.44
C VAL A 700 -5.57 -35.88 42.07
N LYS A 701 -5.23 -36.61 41.02
CA LYS A 701 -5.44 -36.23 39.62
C LYS A 701 -6.94 -36.09 39.33
N GLY A 702 -7.39 -34.89 39.00
CA GLY A 702 -8.73 -34.64 38.47
C GLY A 702 -8.67 -33.48 37.48
N LYS A 703 -9.20 -33.72 36.30
CA LYS A 703 -9.39 -32.89 35.11
C LYS A 703 -9.20 -31.36 35.23
N ASP A 704 -8.52 -30.80 34.26
CA ASP A 704 -8.27 -29.37 34.04
C ASP A 704 -9.55 -28.52 34.06
N TYR A 705 -9.82 -27.85 35.19
CA TYR A 705 -10.74 -26.73 35.30
C TYR A 705 -9.89 -25.47 35.55
N HIS A 706 -9.67 -24.67 34.52
CA HIS A 706 -9.11 -23.34 34.70
C HIS A 706 -10.21 -22.39 35.18
N VAL A 707 -10.23 -22.09 36.48
CA VAL A 707 -11.05 -21.01 37.06
C VAL A 707 -10.16 -19.79 37.22
N SER A 708 -10.60 -18.60 36.76
CA SER A 708 -9.87 -17.36 36.97
C SER A 708 -9.76 -17.02 38.47
N LEU A 709 -8.63 -16.45 38.90
CA LEU A 709 -8.42 -15.96 40.28
C LEU A 709 -9.21 -14.67 40.59
N GLU A 710 -9.78 -14.04 39.55
CA GLU A 710 -10.57 -12.83 39.68
C GLU A 710 -11.89 -12.96 38.95
N LEU A 711 -13.00 -12.52 39.59
CA LEU A 711 -14.33 -12.42 39.01
C LEU A 711 -14.69 -10.93 38.83
N ASP A 712 -14.87 -10.47 37.60
CA ASP A 712 -15.32 -9.11 37.31
C ASP A 712 -16.84 -9.03 37.14
N LEU A 713 -17.48 -8.20 37.96
CA LEU A 713 -18.95 -7.98 38.01
C LEU A 713 -19.32 -6.56 37.59
N ARG A 714 -18.37 -5.75 37.06
CA ARG A 714 -18.65 -4.36 36.68
C ARG A 714 -19.63 -4.31 35.54
N GLY A 715 -20.67 -3.52 35.67
CA GLY A 715 -21.71 -3.36 34.63
C GLY A 715 -22.81 -4.43 34.67
N GLU A 716 -22.75 -5.44 35.56
CA GLU A 716 -23.78 -6.47 35.66
C GLU A 716 -24.98 -6.03 36.48
N ARG A 717 -26.15 -6.63 36.18
CA ARG A 717 -27.36 -6.48 36.97
C ARG A 717 -27.25 -7.25 38.24
N TYR A 718 -27.80 -6.72 39.35
CA TYR A 718 -27.71 -7.22 40.72
C TYR A 718 -28.00 -8.73 40.84
N GLU A 719 -29.12 -9.21 40.28
CA GLU A 719 -29.54 -10.60 40.39
C GLU A 719 -28.58 -11.57 39.68
N ASN A 720 -28.12 -11.22 38.49
CA ASN A 720 -27.17 -12.02 37.71
C ASN A 720 -25.80 -12.10 38.37
N ALA A 721 -25.35 -10.99 38.93
CA ALA A 721 -24.06 -10.91 39.61
C ALA A 721 -23.99 -11.82 40.84
N LEU A 722 -25.03 -11.87 41.64
CA LEU A 722 -25.05 -12.74 42.84
C LEU A 722 -25.00 -14.22 42.46
N SER A 723 -25.77 -14.65 41.47
CA SER A 723 -25.76 -16.02 40.96
C SER A 723 -24.39 -16.43 40.41
N ARG A 724 -23.69 -15.49 39.71
CA ARG A 724 -22.32 -15.73 39.23
C ARG A 724 -21.30 -15.84 40.36
N VAL A 725 -21.42 -15.02 41.40
CA VAL A 725 -20.55 -15.11 42.59
C VAL A 725 -20.69 -16.48 43.27
N GLU A 726 -21.91 -16.98 43.44
CA GLU A 726 -22.19 -18.26 44.09
C GLU A 726 -21.54 -19.41 43.31
N LYS A 727 -21.75 -19.45 41.98
CA LYS A 727 -21.14 -20.45 41.11
C LYS A 727 -19.62 -20.36 41.10
N TYR A 728 -19.06 -19.13 41.00
CA TYR A 728 -17.63 -18.90 41.00
C TYR A 728 -16.94 -19.35 42.28
N LEU A 729 -17.57 -19.14 43.45
CA LEU A 729 -17.03 -19.60 44.71
C LEU A 729 -17.02 -21.13 44.80
N ASP A 730 -18.03 -21.81 44.30
CA ASP A 730 -18.05 -23.27 44.23
C ASP A 730 -16.97 -23.81 43.29
N ASP A 731 -16.83 -23.22 42.11
CA ASP A 731 -15.79 -23.56 41.11
C ASP A 731 -14.37 -23.28 41.66
N ALA A 732 -14.16 -22.18 42.38
CA ALA A 732 -12.89 -21.83 43.00
C ALA A 732 -12.50 -22.80 44.15
N VAL A 733 -13.46 -23.26 44.92
CA VAL A 733 -13.24 -24.30 45.94
C VAL A 733 -12.88 -25.63 45.31
N LEU A 734 -13.57 -26.02 44.23
CA LEU A 734 -13.27 -27.25 43.48
C LEU A 734 -11.89 -27.18 42.81
N ALA A 735 -11.45 -25.98 42.38
CA ALA A 735 -10.13 -25.75 41.86
C ALA A 735 -9.04 -25.67 42.96
N GLY A 736 -9.42 -25.68 44.23
CA GLY A 736 -8.49 -25.68 45.38
C GLY A 736 -7.83 -24.30 45.63
N TYR A 737 -8.47 -23.21 45.25
CA TYR A 737 -7.90 -21.88 45.49
C TYR A 737 -8.10 -21.44 46.94
N PRO A 738 -7.03 -21.01 47.62
CA PRO A 738 -7.16 -20.56 49.02
C PRO A 738 -7.73 -19.15 49.11
N ARG A 739 -7.62 -18.35 48.00
CA ARG A 739 -8.05 -16.94 47.94
C ARG A 739 -8.43 -16.56 46.55
N VAL A 740 -9.50 -15.76 46.41
CA VAL A 740 -9.98 -15.19 45.14
C VAL A 740 -10.40 -13.73 45.28
N SER A 741 -10.47 -13.00 44.19
CA SER A 741 -10.83 -11.58 44.13
C SER A 741 -12.15 -11.38 43.38
N ILE A 742 -13.07 -10.58 43.95
CA ILE A 742 -14.35 -10.23 43.30
C ILE A 742 -14.38 -8.71 43.06
N ILE A 743 -14.41 -8.30 41.80
CA ILE A 743 -14.39 -6.92 41.37
C ILE A 743 -15.81 -6.45 41.09
N HIS A 744 -16.39 -5.65 41.98
CA HIS A 744 -17.76 -5.14 41.86
C HIS A 744 -17.82 -3.62 41.56
N GLY A 745 -16.66 -2.95 41.50
CA GLY A 745 -16.56 -1.52 41.24
C GLY A 745 -17.02 -0.62 42.42
N LYS A 746 -16.89 0.71 42.18
CA LYS A 746 -17.23 1.72 43.21
C LYS A 746 -18.62 2.38 43.02
N GLY A 747 -19.40 2.04 41.98
CA GLY A 747 -20.67 2.67 41.62
C GLY A 747 -21.64 2.96 42.75
N THR A 748 -22.93 2.75 42.58
CA THR A 748 -23.98 3.03 43.60
C THR A 748 -23.86 2.22 44.90
N GLY A 749 -22.98 1.23 44.92
CA GLY A 749 -22.73 0.35 46.07
C GLY A 749 -23.73 -0.80 46.23
N ALA A 750 -24.72 -0.95 45.37
CA ALA A 750 -25.71 -2.03 45.42
C ALA A 750 -25.05 -3.41 45.26
N LEU A 751 -24.22 -3.61 44.23
CA LEU A 751 -23.46 -4.84 43.99
C LEU A 751 -22.53 -5.16 45.18
N ARG A 752 -21.82 -4.16 45.68
CA ARG A 752 -20.93 -4.30 46.83
C ARG A 752 -21.65 -4.84 48.05
N LYS A 753 -22.83 -4.26 48.38
CA LYS A 753 -23.66 -4.74 49.50
C LYS A 753 -24.13 -6.18 49.29
N GLY A 754 -24.68 -6.49 48.12
CA GLY A 754 -25.19 -7.83 47.82
C GLY A 754 -24.10 -8.90 47.87
N VAL A 755 -22.93 -8.62 47.28
CA VAL A 755 -21.76 -9.52 47.34
C VAL A 755 -21.33 -9.74 48.79
N GLN A 756 -21.27 -8.72 49.65
CA GLN A 756 -20.91 -8.88 51.05
C GLN A 756 -21.92 -9.68 51.86
N GLU A 757 -23.21 -9.49 51.60
CA GLU A 757 -24.28 -10.28 52.29
C GLU A 757 -24.20 -11.75 51.89
N LEU A 758 -24.01 -12.03 50.60
CA LEU A 758 -23.83 -13.40 50.08
C LEU A 758 -22.60 -14.07 50.70
N LEU A 759 -21.44 -13.39 50.70
CA LEU A 759 -20.19 -13.91 51.24
C LEU A 759 -20.26 -14.22 52.72
N LYS A 760 -21.03 -13.48 53.54
CA LYS A 760 -21.24 -13.74 54.97
C LYS A 760 -22.05 -15.01 55.21
N GLN A 761 -22.93 -15.39 54.30
CA GLN A 761 -23.79 -16.56 54.43
C GLN A 761 -23.22 -17.80 53.73
N HIS A 762 -22.21 -17.64 52.87
CA HIS A 762 -21.68 -18.73 52.08
C HIS A 762 -20.78 -19.67 52.93
N ARG A 763 -21.10 -20.95 52.93
CA ARG A 763 -20.47 -21.99 53.80
C ARG A 763 -18.97 -22.20 53.51
N SER A 764 -18.53 -21.94 52.30
CA SER A 764 -17.14 -22.17 51.87
C SER A 764 -16.23 -20.94 52.05
N VAL A 765 -16.75 -19.81 52.51
CA VAL A 765 -16.00 -18.61 52.79
C VAL A 765 -15.50 -18.61 54.23
N LYS A 766 -14.19 -18.39 54.39
CA LYS A 766 -13.54 -18.28 55.69
C LYS A 766 -13.52 -16.83 56.19
N ASN A 767 -13.17 -15.93 55.28
CA ASN A 767 -13.08 -14.50 55.57
C ASN A 767 -13.26 -13.69 54.28
N ALA A 768 -13.80 -12.47 54.36
CA ALA A 768 -13.93 -11.55 53.26
C ALA A 768 -13.61 -10.13 53.71
N ARG A 769 -12.67 -9.49 53.01
CA ARG A 769 -12.22 -8.10 53.26
C ARG A 769 -12.21 -7.28 52.02
N PHE A 770 -12.22 -5.95 52.12
CA PHE A 770 -11.97 -5.07 51.00
C PHE A 770 -10.50 -5.12 50.60
N GLY A 771 -10.22 -4.88 49.33
CA GLY A 771 -8.86 -4.75 48.81
C GLY A 771 -8.16 -3.53 49.41
N GLU A 772 -6.86 -3.61 49.57
CA GLU A 772 -5.99 -2.50 50.03
C GLU A 772 -5.57 -1.60 48.86
N GLN A 773 -4.81 -0.49 49.15
CA GLN A 773 -4.20 0.34 48.10
C GLN A 773 -3.19 -0.54 47.32
N GLY A 774 -3.56 -0.88 46.08
CA GLY A 774 -2.82 -1.81 45.20
C GLY A 774 -3.62 -3.09 44.84
N GLU A 775 -4.67 -3.44 45.56
CA GLU A 775 -5.59 -4.57 45.29
C GLU A 775 -6.96 -4.08 44.77
N GLY A 776 -7.10 -2.86 44.29
CA GLY A 776 -8.35 -2.28 43.78
C GLY A 776 -9.19 -1.52 44.80
N GLY A 777 -8.78 -1.45 46.06
CA GLY A 777 -9.42 -0.68 47.15
C GLY A 777 -10.85 -1.11 47.41
N SER A 778 -11.74 -0.16 47.76
CA SER A 778 -13.16 -0.44 48.09
C SER A 778 -14.01 -0.93 46.89
N GLY A 779 -13.44 -1.07 45.69
CA GLY A 779 -14.11 -1.63 44.49
C GLY A 779 -13.92 -3.14 44.32
N VAL A 780 -13.10 -3.77 45.16
CA VAL A 780 -12.79 -5.21 45.13
C VAL A 780 -12.98 -5.81 46.49
N THR A 781 -13.53 -6.99 46.54
CA THR A 781 -13.62 -7.82 47.76
C THR A 781 -12.74 -9.05 47.61
N ILE A 782 -11.77 -9.20 48.51
CA ILE A 782 -10.91 -10.36 48.61
C ILE A 782 -11.58 -11.40 49.51
N VAL A 783 -11.69 -12.63 48.99
CA VAL A 783 -12.37 -13.74 49.67
C VAL A 783 -11.36 -14.84 49.95
N GLU A 784 -11.24 -15.22 51.21
CA GLU A 784 -10.48 -16.40 51.65
C GLU A 784 -11.44 -17.58 51.74
N LEU A 785 -11.12 -18.67 51.08
CA LEU A 785 -11.92 -19.90 51.06
C LEU A 785 -11.43 -20.86 52.14
N LYS A 786 -12.33 -21.75 52.61
CA LYS A 786 -12.03 -22.72 53.70
C LYS A 786 -11.18 -23.87 53.17
#